data_67508269bafbb267a5862c22fc5d83fa
#
_entry.id   67508269bafbb267a5862c22fc5d83fa
#
_cell.length_a   1.000
_cell.length_b   1.000
_cell.length_c   1.000
_cell.angle_alpha   90.00
_cell.angle_beta   90.00
_cell.angle_gamma   90.00
#
_symmetry.space_group_name_H-M   'P 1'
#
loop_
_entity.id
_entity.type
_entity.pdbx_description
1 polymer ?
#
loop_
_entity_poly.entity_id
_entity_poly.type
_entity_poly.pdbx_seq_one_letter_code
_entity_poly.pdbx_strand_id
1 'polypeptide(L)'
;MKTYGYFDDKNREYVITDPATPFPWINYLGNEDFFGLISNTAGGYDFYKDAKFRRITRYRYNDVPMDSVGRYFYINDKGTVWSPGWKPCKTPLDSYECRHGMNYTRITGQKDGVEASALYFVPLKTWAEVQHVTLTNHSSAVKNLKLFSYTEWCLWNAATDGENFQRNLSTGEVEIEGSTIYHKTEYKERRNHYAYYALTNVQADGFDTDRESFVGLYNDLSMPQCVAAGQSANSVAHGWSPIASHCIEVTLQPGESRDFIFLLGYAENEQDKKFATIPEGSPEGQLITSLGALDHTIINKEKAHALVSRFSTVEAVEAAFAELHQLWDNLLSKFTVKSADERLNRMVNIWNQYQCMITFCFSRSASFFESGVGRGMGFRDSNQDLVGFVHQLPSRARQRIIDIASTQFPDGGCYHQYQPLTKRGNNDIGGGFNDDPCWLIFGTVAYIKETGDYSILDEPVPWDNKPGTEVPLLEHLRISFNHVIENLGPHGLPLIGRADWNDCLNLNCFSWDPNESFQTTENKSEGSKAESLMIAGLFVFCGNQYVELCEKIAKHEEAARAKTCVNAMVESVKRYGWDGEWYLRAYDFNGHKIGSNENEEGKIFIESQGFCTMAGIGLEEGMVEKSLDSCKRYLDSEHGMVLNQPAFTRYYVEMGEISSYPAGYKENAGVFCHNNPWVIIGETVARRGNDAWQHYTKISPAWIKDQSLHKVEPYVYCQMVAGKDAARPGEGKNSWLTGTAAWNWLTVTQYLLGIRPTFDGLEIDPCIPASLKEFTVHRMLRGAEFTITVKNPEGRQSGVRQIILDGENIQGTTIPVTSGKHIVEVTM
;
A
#
# COMPACT_ATOMS: atom_id res chain seq x y z
N MET A 1 -9.18 21.29 -19.41
CA MET A 1 -8.76 20.04 -18.75
C MET A 1 -10.00 19.25 -18.42
N LYS A 2 -10.02 17.94 -18.74
CA LYS A 2 -11.16 17.08 -18.40
C LYS A 2 -11.04 16.65 -16.94
N THR A 3 -12.13 16.76 -16.19
CA THR A 3 -12.25 16.30 -14.83
C THR A 3 -13.08 15.01 -14.83
N TYR A 4 -12.60 13.97 -14.17
CA TYR A 4 -13.26 12.66 -14.12
C TYR A 4 -14.01 12.44 -12.83
N GLY A 5 -13.81 13.32 -11.83
CA GLY A 5 -14.43 13.20 -10.52
C GLY A 5 -14.02 14.34 -9.60
N TYR A 6 -14.45 14.25 -8.34
CA TYR A 6 -14.21 15.26 -7.31
C TYR A 6 -14.15 14.64 -5.91
N PHE A 7 -13.58 15.39 -4.95
CA PHE A 7 -13.56 14.99 -3.54
C PHE A 7 -14.86 15.37 -2.84
N ASP A 8 -15.45 14.42 -2.15
CA ASP A 8 -16.54 14.62 -1.18
C ASP A 8 -15.97 14.46 0.24
N ASP A 9 -15.40 15.54 0.77
CA ASP A 9 -14.72 15.52 2.07
C ASP A 9 -15.68 15.20 3.23
N LYS A 10 -16.97 15.55 3.10
CA LYS A 10 -17.98 15.30 4.11
C LYS A 10 -18.21 13.79 4.30
N ASN A 11 -18.27 13.06 3.21
CA ASN A 11 -18.48 11.61 3.20
C ASN A 11 -17.16 10.84 3.16
N ARG A 12 -16.01 11.53 3.04
CA ARG A 12 -14.67 10.94 2.89
C ARG A 12 -14.59 10.03 1.66
N GLU A 13 -15.11 10.52 0.55
CA GLU A 13 -15.17 9.80 -0.71
C GLU A 13 -14.46 10.57 -1.83
N TYR A 14 -13.99 9.83 -2.81
CA TYR A 14 -13.70 10.35 -4.13
C TYR A 14 -14.80 9.88 -5.10
N VAL A 15 -15.48 10.82 -5.71
CA VAL A 15 -16.63 10.56 -6.59
C VAL A 15 -16.19 10.65 -8.03
N ILE A 16 -16.27 9.53 -8.76
CA ILE A 16 -15.93 9.42 -10.18
C ILE A 16 -17.22 9.48 -10.99
N THR A 17 -17.27 10.42 -11.92
CA THR A 17 -18.47 10.69 -12.73
C THR A 17 -18.33 10.32 -14.21
N ASP A 18 -17.16 9.86 -14.61
CA ASP A 18 -16.89 9.33 -15.96
C ASP A 18 -16.23 7.94 -15.82
N PRO A 19 -16.88 6.85 -16.27
CA PRO A 19 -16.32 5.51 -16.16
C PRO A 19 -15.06 5.29 -16.99
N ALA A 20 -14.84 6.08 -18.05
CA ALA A 20 -13.69 6.01 -18.92
C ALA A 20 -12.51 6.87 -18.38
N THR A 21 -12.07 6.58 -17.15
CA THR A 21 -10.89 7.18 -16.54
C THR A 21 -9.62 6.88 -17.35
N PRO A 22 -8.55 7.71 -17.26
CA PRO A 22 -7.33 7.50 -18.05
C PRO A 22 -6.62 6.17 -17.81
N PHE A 23 -6.69 5.67 -16.58
CA PHE A 23 -6.40 4.30 -16.13
C PHE A 23 -7.55 3.83 -15.25
N PRO A 24 -7.67 2.52 -14.95
CA PRO A 24 -8.56 2.06 -13.90
C PRO A 24 -8.22 2.73 -12.58
N TRP A 25 -9.15 3.46 -11.99
CA TRP A 25 -8.97 4.05 -10.67
C TRP A 25 -9.54 3.11 -9.63
N ILE A 26 -8.66 2.64 -8.76
CA ILE A 26 -8.96 1.55 -7.85
C ILE A 26 -9.18 2.00 -6.41
N ASN A 27 -9.78 1.09 -5.64
CA ASN A 27 -9.83 1.13 -4.20
C ASN A 27 -9.48 -0.26 -3.63
N TYR A 28 -9.02 -0.31 -2.39
CA TYR A 28 -8.82 -1.54 -1.65
C TYR A 28 -9.94 -1.75 -0.65
N LEU A 29 -10.39 -2.99 -0.51
CA LEU A 29 -11.41 -3.43 0.44
C LEU A 29 -10.78 -4.32 1.50
N GLY A 30 -11.29 -4.26 2.73
CA GLY A 30 -10.78 -5.07 3.83
C GLY A 30 -9.58 -4.46 4.55
N ASN A 31 -9.32 -4.96 5.76
CA ASN A 31 -8.28 -4.41 6.63
C ASN A 31 -7.61 -5.42 7.57
N GLU A 32 -8.01 -6.69 7.53
CA GLU A 32 -7.47 -7.75 8.38
C GLU A 32 -6.82 -8.87 7.55
N ASP A 33 -7.58 -9.90 7.19
CA ASP A 33 -7.09 -11.09 6.50
C ASP A 33 -7.70 -11.27 5.10
N PHE A 34 -8.95 -10.83 4.90
CA PHE A 34 -9.64 -10.90 3.62
C PHE A 34 -9.66 -9.53 2.97
N PHE A 35 -9.23 -9.48 1.72
CA PHE A 35 -9.06 -8.23 0.98
C PHE A 35 -9.59 -8.35 -0.43
N GLY A 36 -10.07 -7.22 -0.95
CA GLY A 36 -10.40 -7.03 -2.34
C GLY A 36 -9.70 -5.82 -2.94
N LEU A 37 -9.46 -5.86 -4.24
CA LEU A 37 -9.07 -4.72 -5.05
C LEU A 37 -10.19 -4.52 -6.06
N ILE A 38 -10.73 -3.31 -6.19
CA ILE A 38 -11.84 -2.98 -7.07
C ILE A 38 -11.58 -1.69 -7.84
N SER A 39 -11.80 -1.71 -9.15
CA SER A 39 -11.74 -0.50 -9.98
C SER A 39 -13.08 0.24 -10.00
N ASN A 40 -13.05 1.45 -10.52
CA ASN A 40 -14.25 2.24 -10.77
C ASN A 40 -15.27 1.58 -11.71
N THR A 41 -14.89 0.52 -12.42
CA THR A 41 -15.78 -0.26 -13.31
C THR A 41 -16.04 -1.68 -12.81
N ALA A 42 -15.77 -1.96 -11.52
CA ALA A 42 -15.92 -3.26 -10.85
C ALA A 42 -14.95 -4.35 -11.32
N GLY A 43 -13.90 -3.99 -12.04
CA GLY A 43 -12.75 -4.88 -12.28
C GLY A 43 -11.96 -5.13 -10.99
N GLY A 44 -11.15 -6.19 -10.95
CA GLY A 44 -10.32 -6.50 -9.81
C GLY A 44 -10.52 -7.91 -9.27
N TYR A 45 -10.06 -8.14 -8.03
CA TYR A 45 -10.00 -9.49 -7.45
C TYR A 45 -10.02 -9.49 -5.94
N ASP A 46 -10.27 -10.68 -5.36
CA ASP A 46 -10.24 -10.93 -3.93
C ASP A 46 -9.18 -11.96 -3.57
N PHE A 47 -8.67 -11.85 -2.34
CA PHE A 47 -7.67 -12.77 -1.82
C PHE A 47 -7.68 -12.84 -0.29
N TYR A 48 -7.15 -13.95 0.23
CA TYR A 48 -6.95 -14.16 1.65
C TYR A 48 -5.45 -14.08 1.98
N LYS A 49 -5.04 -13.11 2.78
CA LYS A 49 -3.66 -12.82 3.24
C LYS A 49 -2.62 -12.59 2.13
N ASP A 50 -2.61 -13.41 1.10
CA ASP A 50 -1.61 -13.40 0.03
C ASP A 50 -2.27 -13.40 -1.35
N ALA A 51 -2.03 -12.32 -2.10
CA ALA A 51 -2.62 -12.12 -3.42
C ALA A 51 -2.08 -13.09 -4.49
N LYS A 52 -0.95 -13.75 -4.26
CA LYS A 52 -0.35 -14.74 -5.16
C LYS A 52 -0.82 -16.16 -4.84
N PHE A 53 -0.76 -16.57 -3.57
CA PHE A 53 -0.97 -17.96 -3.15
C PHE A 53 -2.34 -18.25 -2.55
N ARG A 54 -3.17 -17.23 -2.31
CA ARG A 54 -4.56 -17.36 -1.86
C ARG A 54 -5.48 -16.41 -2.62
N ARG A 55 -5.27 -16.31 -3.94
CA ARG A 55 -6.15 -15.60 -4.86
C ARG A 55 -7.47 -16.34 -4.99
N ILE A 56 -8.57 -15.65 -4.76
CA ILE A 56 -9.92 -16.23 -4.80
C ILE A 56 -10.52 -16.04 -6.18
N THR A 57 -10.56 -14.80 -6.68
CA THR A 57 -11.10 -14.48 -7.98
C THR A 57 -10.01 -14.18 -8.99
N ARG A 58 -10.30 -14.51 -10.26
CA ARG A 58 -9.35 -14.31 -11.36
C ARG A 58 -9.26 -12.85 -11.76
N TYR A 59 -8.03 -12.40 -12.03
CA TYR A 59 -7.71 -11.12 -12.66
C TYR A 59 -6.38 -11.21 -13.38
N ARG A 60 -6.26 -10.61 -14.57
CA ARG A 60 -5.03 -10.55 -15.35
C ARG A 60 -4.66 -9.10 -15.62
N TYR A 61 -3.47 -8.69 -15.18
CA TYR A 61 -3.03 -7.30 -15.27
C TYR A 61 -2.80 -6.82 -16.71
N ASN A 62 -2.34 -7.70 -17.58
CA ASN A 62 -2.01 -7.39 -18.98
C ASN A 62 -3.11 -7.83 -19.96
N ASP A 63 -4.35 -7.78 -19.51
CA ASP A 63 -5.48 -8.16 -20.36
C ASP A 63 -5.85 -7.06 -21.36
N VAL A 64 -6.53 -7.45 -22.44
CA VAL A 64 -7.05 -6.53 -23.46
C VAL A 64 -8.54 -6.83 -23.67
N PRO A 65 -9.40 -5.85 -23.42
CA PRO A 65 -9.13 -4.52 -22.91
C PRO A 65 -8.66 -4.53 -21.44
N MET A 66 -7.88 -3.51 -21.06
CA MET A 66 -7.43 -3.35 -19.68
C MET A 66 -8.61 -3.36 -18.71
N ASP A 67 -8.39 -3.90 -17.49
CA ASP A 67 -9.40 -4.02 -16.45
C ASP A 67 -10.59 -4.90 -16.87
N SER A 68 -10.29 -6.01 -17.50
CA SER A 68 -11.22 -7.10 -17.77
C SER A 68 -11.19 -8.11 -16.64
N VAL A 69 -12.30 -8.78 -16.39
CA VAL A 69 -12.57 -9.66 -15.25
C VAL A 69 -12.68 -8.90 -13.91
N GLY A 70 -13.79 -9.16 -13.26
CA GLY A 70 -14.14 -8.51 -11.99
C GLY A 70 -15.41 -9.13 -11.43
N ARG A 71 -16.10 -8.35 -10.61
CA ARG A 71 -17.38 -8.71 -9.99
C ARG A 71 -18.47 -7.95 -10.71
N TYR A 72 -19.08 -8.58 -11.73
CA TYR A 72 -20.01 -7.89 -12.61
C TYR A 72 -21.46 -8.22 -12.31
N PHE A 73 -22.31 -7.22 -12.46
CA PHE A 73 -23.75 -7.37 -12.51
C PHE A 73 -24.25 -6.94 -13.90
N TYR A 74 -24.95 -7.82 -14.56
CA TYR A 74 -25.58 -7.53 -15.85
C TYR A 74 -27.08 -7.35 -15.64
N ILE A 75 -27.64 -6.32 -16.24
CA ILE A 75 -29.07 -6.11 -16.32
C ILE A 75 -29.50 -6.30 -17.78
N ASN A 76 -30.44 -7.20 -18.02
CA ASN A 76 -31.08 -7.36 -19.32
C ASN A 76 -32.52 -6.84 -19.21
N ASP A 77 -32.81 -5.70 -19.86
CA ASP A 77 -34.15 -5.15 -20.06
C ASP A 77 -34.58 -5.40 -21.51
N LYS A 78 -35.26 -6.52 -21.74
CA LYS A 78 -35.81 -6.90 -23.04
C LYS A 78 -34.79 -6.86 -24.20
N GLY A 79 -33.59 -7.32 -23.93
CA GLY A 79 -32.50 -7.39 -24.91
C GLY A 79 -31.51 -6.20 -24.83
N THR A 80 -31.81 -5.13 -24.10
CA THR A 80 -30.84 -4.09 -23.77
C THR A 80 -30.02 -4.58 -22.58
N VAL A 81 -28.76 -4.94 -22.81
CA VAL A 81 -27.84 -5.43 -21.79
C VAL A 81 -26.89 -4.32 -21.36
N TRP A 82 -26.78 -4.11 -20.07
CA TRP A 82 -25.92 -3.10 -19.48
C TRP A 82 -25.42 -3.50 -18.09
N SER A 83 -24.45 -2.79 -17.54
CA SER A 83 -23.88 -3.01 -16.21
C SER A 83 -23.76 -1.67 -15.48
N PRO A 84 -24.02 -1.60 -14.14
CA PRO A 84 -23.93 -0.35 -13.39
C PRO A 84 -22.51 0.28 -13.46
N GLY A 85 -21.46 -0.51 -13.58
CA GLY A 85 -20.10 -0.07 -13.75
C GLY A 85 -19.70 0.32 -15.18
N TRP A 86 -20.64 0.37 -16.14
CA TRP A 86 -20.40 0.54 -17.57
C TRP A 86 -19.67 -0.67 -18.20
N LYS A 87 -18.52 -1.08 -17.66
CA LYS A 87 -17.91 -2.36 -18.05
C LYS A 87 -18.64 -3.54 -17.38
N PRO A 88 -18.58 -4.72 -18.01
CA PRO A 88 -17.87 -5.04 -19.25
C PRO A 88 -18.67 -4.71 -20.52
N CYS A 89 -19.98 -4.42 -20.42
CA CYS A 89 -20.89 -4.20 -21.54
C CYS A 89 -20.51 -2.99 -22.42
N LYS A 90 -20.04 -1.91 -21.78
CA LYS A 90 -19.78 -0.60 -22.41
C LYS A 90 -21.01 0.03 -23.06
N THR A 91 -22.20 -0.43 -22.70
CA THR A 91 -23.47 0.19 -23.10
C THR A 91 -23.52 1.61 -22.52
N PRO A 92 -23.82 2.62 -23.33
CA PRO A 92 -23.94 4.00 -22.82
C PRO A 92 -25.00 4.09 -21.73
N LEU A 93 -24.61 4.61 -20.56
CA LEU A 93 -25.49 4.84 -19.42
C LEU A 93 -26.09 6.25 -19.46
N ASP A 94 -27.28 6.42 -18.91
CA ASP A 94 -27.93 7.73 -18.78
C ASP A 94 -27.28 8.54 -17.65
N SER A 95 -26.82 7.86 -16.58
CA SER A 95 -25.97 8.41 -15.54
C SER A 95 -25.02 7.34 -14.97
N TYR A 96 -23.89 7.78 -14.46
CA TYR A 96 -22.90 6.92 -13.83
C TYR A 96 -22.21 7.68 -12.68
N GLU A 97 -22.04 6.98 -11.57
CA GLU A 97 -21.27 7.44 -10.43
C GLU A 97 -20.56 6.27 -9.75
N CYS A 98 -19.26 6.45 -9.46
CA CYS A 98 -18.55 5.54 -8.57
C CYS A 98 -17.99 6.33 -7.39
N ARG A 99 -18.27 5.87 -6.17
CA ARG A 99 -17.78 6.42 -4.91
C ARG A 99 -16.78 5.48 -4.27
N HIS A 100 -15.52 5.87 -4.25
CA HIS A 100 -14.48 5.20 -3.49
C HIS A 100 -14.38 5.84 -2.10
N GLY A 101 -14.74 5.09 -1.07
CA GLY A 101 -14.63 5.49 0.33
C GLY A 101 -13.63 4.64 1.11
N MET A 102 -13.65 4.76 2.42
CA MET A 102 -12.73 4.07 3.33
C MET A 102 -13.07 2.57 3.40
N ASN A 103 -12.34 1.74 2.64
CA ASN A 103 -12.55 0.28 2.48
C ASN A 103 -13.93 -0.12 1.91
N TYR A 104 -14.56 0.74 1.15
CA TYR A 104 -15.76 0.40 0.39
C TYR A 104 -15.80 1.11 -0.95
N THR A 105 -16.59 0.57 -1.86
CA THR A 105 -16.88 1.19 -3.17
C THR A 105 -18.35 1.04 -3.47
N ARG A 106 -18.99 2.12 -3.91
CA ARG A 106 -20.37 2.10 -4.42
C ARG A 106 -20.38 2.54 -5.87
N ILE A 107 -20.94 1.70 -6.74
CA ILE A 107 -21.06 1.97 -8.18
C ILE A 107 -22.54 2.05 -8.51
N THR A 108 -22.99 3.15 -9.06
CA THR A 108 -24.38 3.40 -9.46
C THR A 108 -24.44 3.75 -10.93
N GLY A 109 -25.22 3.03 -11.68
CA GLY A 109 -25.50 3.31 -13.09
C GLY A 109 -27.01 3.35 -13.34
N GLN A 110 -27.41 4.16 -14.30
CA GLN A 110 -28.81 4.24 -14.73
C GLN A 110 -28.93 4.05 -16.24
N LYS A 111 -29.94 3.31 -16.65
CA LYS A 111 -30.28 3.09 -18.05
C LYS A 111 -31.78 2.95 -18.25
N ASP A 112 -32.36 3.71 -19.18
CA ASP A 112 -33.77 3.64 -19.58
C ASP A 112 -34.76 3.65 -18.40
N GLY A 113 -34.46 4.49 -17.37
CA GLY A 113 -35.28 4.67 -16.18
C GLY A 113 -35.10 3.56 -15.13
N VAL A 114 -34.15 2.66 -15.28
CA VAL A 114 -33.76 1.70 -14.25
C VAL A 114 -32.40 2.12 -13.67
N GLU A 115 -32.32 2.24 -12.36
CA GLU A 115 -31.09 2.48 -11.62
C GLU A 115 -30.63 1.18 -10.97
N ALA A 116 -29.33 0.90 -11.03
CA ALA A 116 -28.68 -0.17 -10.29
C ALA A 116 -27.52 0.42 -9.48
N SER A 117 -27.58 0.23 -8.16
CA SER A 117 -26.53 0.64 -7.22
C SER A 117 -25.93 -0.61 -6.56
N ALA A 118 -24.63 -0.79 -6.66
CA ALA A 118 -23.91 -1.90 -6.04
C ALA A 118 -22.89 -1.37 -5.03
N LEU A 119 -23.04 -1.75 -3.76
CA LEU A 119 -22.09 -1.46 -2.69
C LEU A 119 -21.22 -2.68 -2.43
N TYR A 120 -19.90 -2.48 -2.43
CA TYR A 120 -18.89 -3.51 -2.19
C TYR A 120 -18.08 -3.15 -0.94
N PHE A 121 -18.02 -4.05 0.04
CA PHE A 121 -17.16 -3.90 1.21
C PHE A 121 -16.90 -5.23 1.90
N VAL A 122 -15.87 -5.29 2.71
CA VAL A 122 -15.56 -6.44 3.58
C VAL A 122 -15.97 -6.09 5.01
N PRO A 123 -16.97 -6.76 5.59
CA PRO A 123 -17.35 -6.55 6.99
C PRO A 123 -16.20 -6.88 7.95
N LEU A 124 -16.13 -6.20 9.08
CA LEU A 124 -15.09 -6.44 10.07
C LEU A 124 -15.12 -7.89 10.59
N LYS A 125 -13.94 -8.47 10.78
CA LYS A 125 -13.75 -9.84 11.29
C LYS A 125 -14.45 -10.91 10.44
N THR A 126 -14.59 -10.69 9.15
CA THR A 126 -15.14 -11.68 8.22
C THR A 126 -14.16 -11.94 7.08
N TRP A 127 -14.27 -13.16 6.50
CA TRP A 127 -13.52 -13.54 5.31
C TRP A 127 -14.46 -13.62 4.11
N ALA A 128 -15.17 -12.52 3.88
CA ALA A 128 -16.09 -12.38 2.77
C ALA A 128 -16.31 -10.93 2.39
N GLU A 129 -16.47 -10.68 1.09
CA GLU A 129 -16.97 -9.42 0.54
C GLU A 129 -18.48 -9.47 0.43
N VAL A 130 -19.16 -8.47 0.96
CA VAL A 130 -20.58 -8.20 0.73
C VAL A 130 -20.73 -7.35 -0.52
N GLN A 131 -21.64 -7.75 -1.40
CA GLN A 131 -22.06 -7.00 -2.58
C GLN A 131 -23.57 -6.77 -2.46
N HIS A 132 -23.97 -5.59 -2.02
CA HIS A 132 -25.36 -5.21 -1.88
C HIS A 132 -25.83 -4.45 -3.11
N VAL A 133 -26.72 -5.06 -3.89
CA VAL A 133 -27.25 -4.50 -5.15
C VAL A 133 -28.69 -4.06 -4.94
N THR A 134 -28.98 -2.80 -5.24
CA THR A 134 -30.35 -2.26 -5.24
C THR A 134 -30.75 -1.90 -6.67
N LEU A 135 -31.87 -2.43 -7.15
CA LEU A 135 -32.48 -2.04 -8.42
C LEU A 135 -33.69 -1.17 -8.14
N THR A 136 -33.78 -0.01 -8.79
CA THR A 136 -34.90 0.95 -8.63
C THR A 136 -35.48 1.30 -10.00
N ASN A 137 -36.82 1.25 -10.12
CA ASN A 137 -37.55 1.65 -11.32
C ASN A 137 -38.02 3.11 -11.20
N HIS A 138 -37.31 4.04 -11.82
CA HIS A 138 -37.68 5.45 -11.89
C HIS A 138 -38.63 5.78 -13.07
N SER A 139 -38.97 4.77 -13.89
CA SER A 139 -39.89 4.96 -15.04
C SER A 139 -41.36 4.91 -14.59
N SER A 140 -42.26 5.34 -15.46
CA SER A 140 -43.70 5.26 -15.25
C SER A 140 -44.32 3.91 -15.64
N ALA A 141 -43.54 2.95 -16.14
CA ALA A 141 -43.99 1.65 -16.57
C ALA A 141 -43.39 0.52 -15.72
N VAL A 142 -44.11 -0.62 -15.68
CA VAL A 142 -43.58 -1.83 -15.03
C VAL A 142 -42.36 -2.33 -15.81
N LYS A 143 -41.29 -2.62 -15.11
CA LYS A 143 -40.06 -3.20 -15.65
C LYS A 143 -39.97 -4.69 -15.32
N ASN A 144 -39.69 -5.48 -16.33
CA ASN A 144 -39.41 -6.92 -16.18
C ASN A 144 -37.98 -7.13 -16.64
N LEU A 145 -37.09 -7.38 -15.69
CA LEU A 145 -35.63 -7.41 -15.88
C LEU A 145 -35.09 -8.80 -15.58
N LYS A 146 -33.92 -9.08 -16.11
CA LYS A 146 -33.07 -10.18 -15.63
C LYS A 146 -31.80 -9.58 -15.04
N LEU A 147 -31.50 -9.94 -13.81
CA LEU A 147 -30.25 -9.61 -13.13
C LEU A 147 -29.33 -10.84 -13.15
N PHE A 148 -28.12 -10.69 -13.70
CA PHE A 148 -27.08 -11.72 -13.60
C PHE A 148 -25.94 -11.20 -12.75
N SER A 149 -25.44 -12.04 -11.83
CA SER A 149 -24.15 -11.84 -11.19
C SER A 149 -23.07 -12.58 -11.95
N TYR A 150 -21.80 -12.16 -11.81
CA TYR A 150 -20.66 -12.86 -12.42
C TYR A 150 -19.39 -12.66 -11.60
N THR A 151 -18.73 -13.76 -11.32
CA THR A 151 -17.34 -13.79 -10.85
C THR A 151 -16.62 -14.99 -11.43
N GLU A 152 -15.30 -14.88 -11.66
CA GLU A 152 -14.48 -15.97 -12.21
C GLU A 152 -13.48 -16.44 -11.15
N TRP A 153 -13.43 -17.75 -10.92
CA TRP A 153 -12.57 -18.33 -9.92
C TRP A 153 -11.11 -18.42 -10.39
N CYS A 154 -10.19 -18.03 -9.52
CA CYS A 154 -8.79 -18.41 -9.62
C CYS A 154 -8.58 -19.79 -9.01
N LEU A 155 -7.57 -20.52 -9.50
CA LEU A 155 -7.16 -21.80 -8.94
C LEU A 155 -6.11 -21.61 -7.83
N TRP A 156 -6.32 -20.64 -6.96
CA TRP A 156 -5.55 -20.28 -5.76
C TRP A 156 -4.17 -19.66 -6.00
N ASN A 157 -3.43 -20.07 -7.01
CA ASN A 157 -2.14 -19.48 -7.35
C ASN A 157 -2.29 -18.57 -8.57
N ALA A 158 -2.22 -17.27 -8.36
CA ALA A 158 -2.45 -16.26 -9.38
C ALA A 158 -1.41 -16.29 -10.52
N ALA A 159 -0.17 -16.68 -10.26
CA ALA A 159 0.85 -16.75 -11.29
C ALA A 159 0.60 -17.93 -12.25
N THR A 160 0.38 -19.12 -11.68
CA THR A 160 0.12 -20.32 -12.49
C THR A 160 -1.26 -20.32 -13.13
N ASP A 161 -2.24 -19.60 -12.56
CA ASP A 161 -3.56 -19.39 -13.20
C ASP A 161 -3.45 -18.64 -14.54
N GLY A 162 -2.42 -17.83 -14.71
CA GLY A 162 -2.11 -17.15 -15.98
C GLY A 162 -1.50 -18.06 -17.06
N GLU A 163 -1.04 -19.26 -16.71
CA GLU A 163 -0.30 -20.16 -17.59
C GLU A 163 -1.19 -21.28 -18.12
N ASN A 164 -0.84 -21.81 -19.31
CA ASN A 164 -1.55 -22.96 -19.88
C ASN A 164 -1.46 -24.22 -19.01
N PHE A 165 -0.35 -24.40 -18.28
CA PHE A 165 -0.17 -25.52 -17.37
C PHE A 165 -1.28 -25.57 -16.32
N GLN A 166 -1.57 -24.45 -15.67
CA GLN A 166 -2.63 -24.35 -14.66
C GLN A 166 -4.00 -24.67 -15.26
N ARG A 167 -4.30 -24.13 -16.44
CA ARG A 167 -5.57 -24.37 -17.13
C ARG A 167 -5.78 -25.85 -17.45
N ASN A 168 -4.75 -26.54 -17.89
CA ASN A 168 -4.87 -27.92 -18.38
C ASN A 168 -4.73 -28.97 -17.28
N LEU A 169 -3.98 -28.68 -16.21
CA LEU A 169 -3.62 -29.67 -15.21
C LEU A 169 -4.19 -29.39 -13.81
N SER A 170 -4.51 -28.13 -13.49
CA SER A 170 -5.20 -27.83 -12.24
C SER A 170 -6.69 -27.89 -12.45
N THR A 171 -7.34 -28.73 -11.69
CA THR A 171 -8.79 -28.94 -11.77
C THR A 171 -9.47 -28.43 -10.51
N GLY A 172 -10.63 -27.84 -10.67
CA GLY A 172 -11.49 -27.40 -9.59
C GLY A 172 -12.79 -28.19 -9.58
N GLU A 173 -13.39 -28.29 -8.42
CA GLU A 173 -14.74 -28.84 -8.26
C GLU A 173 -15.69 -27.72 -7.86
N VAL A 174 -16.91 -27.78 -8.38
CA VAL A 174 -17.99 -26.85 -8.05
C VAL A 174 -19.13 -27.63 -7.43
N GLU A 175 -19.67 -27.11 -6.35
CA GLU A 175 -20.90 -27.64 -5.73
C GLU A 175 -21.94 -26.52 -5.68
N ILE A 176 -23.20 -26.84 -5.85
CA ILE A 176 -24.33 -25.91 -5.77
C ILE A 176 -25.25 -26.37 -4.66
N GLU A 177 -25.54 -25.47 -3.71
CA GLU A 177 -26.48 -25.70 -2.62
C GLU A 177 -27.45 -24.50 -2.53
N GLY A 178 -28.67 -24.67 -3.00
CA GLY A 178 -29.62 -23.56 -3.16
C GLY A 178 -29.06 -22.48 -4.08
N SER A 179 -28.90 -21.28 -3.55
CA SER A 179 -28.28 -20.14 -4.26
C SER A 179 -26.83 -19.88 -3.84
N THR A 180 -26.14 -20.90 -3.34
CA THR A 180 -24.70 -20.82 -3.00
C THR A 180 -23.90 -21.73 -3.94
N ILE A 181 -22.90 -21.17 -4.57
CA ILE A 181 -21.95 -21.84 -5.46
C ILE A 181 -20.63 -21.94 -4.75
N TYR A 182 -20.13 -23.17 -4.49
CA TYR A 182 -18.85 -23.45 -3.84
C TYR A 182 -17.81 -23.83 -4.88
N HIS A 183 -16.57 -23.45 -4.62
CA HIS A 183 -15.42 -23.80 -5.45
C HIS A 183 -14.24 -24.25 -4.58
N LYS A 184 -13.62 -25.37 -4.96
CA LYS A 184 -12.37 -25.85 -4.38
C LYS A 184 -11.44 -26.40 -5.45
N THR A 185 -10.15 -26.35 -5.19
CA THR A 185 -9.11 -26.92 -6.05
C THR A 185 -8.54 -28.17 -5.39
N GLU A 186 -8.51 -29.29 -6.13
CA GLU A 186 -8.02 -30.58 -5.64
C GLU A 186 -6.67 -30.98 -6.27
N TYR A 187 -6.12 -30.17 -7.18
CA TYR A 187 -4.86 -30.49 -7.85
C TYR A 187 -3.66 -30.42 -6.87
N LYS A 188 -2.81 -31.45 -6.92
CA LYS A 188 -1.61 -31.69 -6.14
C LYS A 188 -1.81 -31.99 -4.65
N GLU A 189 -2.80 -31.44 -4.01
CA GLU A 189 -3.07 -31.68 -2.61
C GLU A 189 -4.56 -31.51 -2.29
N ARG A 190 -5.04 -32.26 -1.35
CA ARG A 190 -6.39 -32.07 -0.83
C ARG A 190 -6.36 -30.98 0.23
N ARG A 191 -6.89 -29.83 -0.11
CA ARG A 191 -6.91 -28.65 0.73
C ARG A 191 -8.10 -28.66 1.68
N ASN A 192 -7.92 -27.99 2.82
CA ASN A 192 -8.96 -27.82 3.83
C ASN A 192 -9.72 -26.50 3.66
N HIS A 193 -9.56 -25.81 2.54
CA HIS A 193 -10.18 -24.52 2.25
C HIS A 193 -10.97 -24.53 0.95
N TYR A 194 -11.93 -23.63 0.89
CA TYR A 194 -12.80 -23.41 -0.26
C TYR A 194 -13.26 -21.93 -0.34
N ALA A 195 -13.71 -21.53 -1.52
CA ALA A 195 -14.40 -20.27 -1.74
C ALA A 195 -15.88 -20.50 -2.04
N TYR A 196 -16.70 -19.49 -1.89
CA TYR A 196 -18.12 -19.58 -2.21
C TYR A 196 -18.66 -18.21 -2.67
N TYR A 197 -19.71 -18.27 -3.50
CA TYR A 197 -20.47 -17.11 -3.93
C TYR A 197 -21.95 -17.38 -3.73
N ALA A 198 -22.58 -16.63 -2.86
CA ALA A 198 -23.95 -16.85 -2.41
C ALA A 198 -24.85 -15.64 -2.70
N LEU A 199 -26.06 -15.90 -3.18
CA LEU A 199 -27.18 -14.95 -3.09
C LEU A 199 -27.95 -15.28 -1.82
N THR A 200 -28.01 -14.36 -0.85
CA THR A 200 -28.35 -14.72 0.53
C THR A 200 -29.78 -14.40 0.93
N ASN A 201 -30.40 -13.39 0.34
CA ASN A 201 -31.73 -12.89 0.75
C ASN A 201 -32.89 -13.31 -0.13
N VAL A 202 -32.62 -13.87 -1.30
CA VAL A 202 -33.62 -14.43 -2.21
C VAL A 202 -33.10 -15.69 -2.88
N GLN A 203 -33.96 -16.48 -3.51
CA GLN A 203 -33.53 -17.63 -4.33
C GLN A 203 -33.24 -17.17 -5.76
N ALA A 204 -32.19 -17.69 -6.36
CA ALA A 204 -31.88 -17.51 -7.76
C ALA A 204 -32.84 -18.36 -8.61
N ASP A 205 -33.24 -17.85 -9.77
CA ASP A 205 -34.06 -18.56 -10.74
C ASP A 205 -33.23 -19.50 -11.63
N GLY A 206 -31.90 -19.24 -11.71
CA GLY A 206 -30.94 -20.05 -12.42
C GLY A 206 -29.50 -19.72 -12.02
N PHE A 207 -28.57 -20.57 -12.48
CA PHE A 207 -27.15 -20.40 -12.21
C PHE A 207 -26.30 -20.88 -13.41
N ASP A 208 -25.05 -20.45 -13.45
CA ASP A 208 -24.03 -21.01 -14.34
C ASP A 208 -22.70 -21.08 -13.62
N THR A 209 -21.99 -22.19 -13.79
CA THR A 209 -20.66 -22.39 -13.21
C THR A 209 -19.60 -22.75 -14.25
N ASP A 210 -19.99 -22.99 -15.52
CA ASP A 210 -19.09 -23.20 -16.63
C ASP A 210 -18.96 -21.94 -17.49
N ARG A 211 -17.72 -21.44 -17.66
CA ARG A 211 -17.47 -20.20 -18.37
C ARG A 211 -17.87 -20.28 -19.85
N GLU A 212 -17.58 -21.39 -20.53
CA GLU A 212 -17.86 -21.52 -21.96
C GLU A 212 -19.36 -21.58 -22.22
N SER A 213 -20.11 -22.24 -21.32
CA SER A 213 -21.57 -22.28 -21.38
C SER A 213 -22.23 -20.94 -21.09
N PHE A 214 -21.63 -20.13 -20.19
CA PHE A 214 -22.17 -18.82 -19.84
C PHE A 214 -21.80 -17.75 -20.87
N VAL A 215 -20.51 -17.63 -21.21
CA VAL A 215 -20.00 -16.59 -22.10
C VAL A 215 -20.23 -16.94 -23.56
N GLY A 216 -20.02 -18.19 -23.95
CA GLY A 216 -19.90 -18.65 -25.31
C GLY A 216 -18.44 -18.72 -25.79
N LEU A 217 -18.08 -19.78 -26.50
CA LEU A 217 -16.68 -20.08 -26.83
C LEU A 217 -15.94 -18.95 -27.55
N TYR A 218 -16.63 -18.21 -28.42
CA TYR A 218 -16.08 -17.11 -29.22
C TYR A 218 -16.60 -15.73 -28.84
N ASN A 219 -17.32 -15.63 -27.73
CA ASN A 219 -17.80 -14.38 -27.18
C ASN A 219 -16.84 -13.87 -26.09
N ASP A 220 -17.09 -12.67 -25.60
CA ASP A 220 -16.39 -12.06 -24.46
C ASP A 220 -17.39 -11.61 -23.37
N LEU A 221 -16.86 -11.04 -22.31
CA LEU A 221 -17.66 -10.59 -21.18
C LEU A 221 -18.54 -9.36 -21.50
N SER A 222 -18.38 -8.71 -22.64
CA SER A 222 -19.25 -7.57 -23.00
C SER A 222 -20.69 -7.98 -23.29
N MET A 223 -20.87 -9.22 -23.81
CA MET A 223 -22.18 -9.77 -24.15
C MET A 223 -22.18 -11.30 -24.02
N PRO A 224 -22.16 -11.85 -22.79
CA PRO A 224 -22.23 -13.28 -22.57
C PRO A 224 -23.51 -13.87 -23.15
N GLN A 225 -23.43 -15.07 -23.74
CA GLN A 225 -24.59 -15.67 -24.44
C GLN A 225 -25.79 -15.89 -23.51
N CYS A 226 -25.59 -16.30 -22.27
CA CYS A 226 -26.68 -16.47 -21.30
C CYS A 226 -27.33 -15.13 -20.95
N VAL A 227 -26.54 -14.06 -20.79
CA VAL A 227 -27.06 -12.72 -20.54
C VAL A 227 -27.84 -12.18 -21.72
N ALA A 228 -27.33 -12.35 -22.95
CA ALA A 228 -28.01 -11.96 -24.17
C ALA A 228 -29.35 -12.72 -24.37
N ALA A 229 -29.36 -14.02 -24.06
CA ALA A 229 -30.58 -14.85 -24.10
C ALA A 229 -31.55 -14.51 -22.94
N GLY A 230 -31.09 -13.84 -21.89
CA GLY A 230 -31.88 -13.58 -20.69
C GLY A 230 -32.22 -14.85 -19.89
N GLN A 231 -31.41 -15.90 -19.99
CA GLN A 231 -31.63 -17.19 -19.36
C GLN A 231 -30.31 -17.90 -19.05
N SER A 232 -30.17 -18.46 -17.84
CA SER A 232 -29.07 -19.36 -17.47
C SER A 232 -29.15 -20.69 -18.19
N ALA A 233 -28.01 -21.30 -18.45
CA ALA A 233 -27.90 -22.65 -18.98
C ALA A 233 -27.99 -23.73 -17.86
N ASN A 234 -27.91 -23.32 -16.57
CA ASN A 234 -27.76 -24.17 -15.42
C ASN A 234 -26.57 -25.14 -15.57
N SER A 235 -25.47 -24.59 -16.11
CA SER A 235 -24.25 -25.35 -16.36
C SER A 235 -23.51 -25.66 -15.07
N VAL A 236 -22.90 -26.86 -15.03
CA VAL A 236 -22.03 -27.30 -13.94
C VAL A 236 -20.65 -27.60 -14.47
N ALA A 237 -19.65 -26.87 -14.03
CA ALA A 237 -18.27 -27.09 -14.40
C ALA A 237 -17.60 -28.12 -13.48
N HIS A 238 -16.91 -29.06 -14.10
CA HIS A 238 -15.97 -29.94 -13.44
C HIS A 238 -14.61 -29.82 -14.14
N GLY A 239 -13.63 -29.34 -13.40
CA GLY A 239 -12.25 -29.20 -13.89
C GLY A 239 -11.89 -27.78 -14.27
N TRP A 240 -12.14 -27.34 -15.49
CA TRP A 240 -11.55 -26.12 -16.03
C TRP A 240 -12.49 -24.92 -16.07
N SER A 241 -11.90 -23.73 -15.93
CA SER A 241 -12.56 -22.44 -16.12
C SER A 241 -13.88 -22.25 -15.34
N PRO A 242 -13.94 -22.61 -14.05
CA PRO A 242 -15.14 -22.44 -13.25
C PRO A 242 -15.43 -20.95 -13.00
N ILE A 243 -16.74 -20.62 -13.05
CA ILE A 243 -17.28 -19.30 -12.70
C ILE A 243 -18.36 -19.46 -11.64
N ALA A 244 -18.88 -18.33 -11.15
CA ALA A 244 -20.13 -18.32 -10.41
C ALA A 244 -21.02 -17.20 -10.96
N SER A 245 -22.20 -17.57 -11.40
CA SER A 245 -23.22 -16.66 -11.89
C SER A 245 -24.59 -17.10 -11.38
N HIS A 246 -25.39 -16.12 -10.96
CA HIS A 246 -26.81 -16.30 -10.63
C HIS A 246 -27.64 -15.54 -11.66
N CYS A 247 -28.83 -16.06 -11.98
CA CYS A 247 -29.84 -15.36 -12.76
C CYS A 247 -31.08 -15.15 -11.89
N ILE A 248 -31.61 -13.93 -11.89
CA ILE A 248 -32.77 -13.55 -11.07
C ILE A 248 -33.76 -12.82 -11.96
N GLU A 249 -35.01 -13.24 -11.94
CA GLU A 249 -36.13 -12.56 -12.57
C GLU A 249 -36.67 -11.46 -11.67
N VAL A 250 -36.71 -10.24 -12.16
CA VAL A 250 -37.07 -9.09 -11.36
C VAL A 250 -38.18 -8.31 -12.03
N THR A 251 -39.33 -8.20 -11.35
CA THR A 251 -40.41 -7.28 -11.75
C THR A 251 -40.45 -6.12 -10.77
N LEU A 252 -40.38 -4.88 -11.32
CA LEU A 252 -40.44 -3.65 -10.53
C LEU A 252 -41.60 -2.78 -10.98
N GLN A 253 -42.49 -2.42 -10.05
CA GLN A 253 -43.50 -1.39 -10.28
C GLN A 253 -42.85 -0.01 -10.40
N PRO A 254 -43.52 1.01 -10.98
CA PRO A 254 -43.02 2.38 -10.95
C PRO A 254 -42.73 2.86 -9.51
N GLY A 255 -41.50 3.34 -9.29
CA GLY A 255 -41.02 3.78 -7.98
C GLY A 255 -40.59 2.65 -7.03
N GLU A 256 -40.68 1.38 -7.43
CA GLU A 256 -40.27 0.24 -6.58
C GLU A 256 -38.75 0.06 -6.62
N SER A 257 -38.19 -0.29 -5.44
CA SER A 257 -36.82 -0.76 -5.26
C SER A 257 -36.79 -2.17 -4.71
N ARG A 258 -35.79 -2.96 -5.13
CA ARG A 258 -35.53 -4.32 -4.60
C ARG A 258 -34.05 -4.52 -4.36
N ASP A 259 -33.75 -5.20 -3.26
CA ASP A 259 -32.40 -5.45 -2.79
C ASP A 259 -32.00 -6.90 -2.97
N PHE A 260 -30.74 -7.11 -3.40
CA PHE A 260 -30.10 -8.39 -3.60
C PHE A 260 -28.76 -8.39 -2.88
N ILE A 261 -28.53 -9.36 -2.00
CA ILE A 261 -27.31 -9.47 -1.21
C ILE A 261 -26.50 -10.65 -1.70
N PHE A 262 -25.33 -10.37 -2.25
CA PHE A 262 -24.35 -11.38 -2.63
C PHE A 262 -23.20 -11.39 -1.64
N LEU A 263 -22.66 -12.58 -1.37
CA LEU A 263 -21.55 -12.81 -0.45
C LEU A 263 -20.49 -13.64 -1.15
N LEU A 264 -19.33 -13.02 -1.42
CA LEU A 264 -18.16 -13.69 -1.98
C LEU A 264 -17.20 -14.01 -0.85
N GLY A 265 -17.09 -15.26 -0.47
CA GLY A 265 -16.41 -15.66 0.75
C GLY A 265 -15.35 -16.73 0.57
N TYR A 266 -14.58 -16.92 1.62
CA TYR A 266 -13.51 -17.88 1.76
C TYR A 266 -13.57 -18.54 3.13
N ALA A 267 -13.30 -19.83 3.22
CA ALA A 267 -13.25 -20.58 4.47
C ALA A 267 -12.05 -21.54 4.50
N GLU A 268 -11.35 -21.59 5.63
CA GLU A 268 -10.40 -22.66 5.98
C GLU A 268 -10.93 -23.42 7.19
N ASN A 269 -11.02 -24.74 7.05
CA ASN A 269 -11.35 -25.64 8.15
C ASN A 269 -10.08 -26.10 8.87
N GLU A 270 -10.18 -26.44 10.14
CA GLU A 270 -9.14 -27.18 10.83
C GLU A 270 -8.94 -28.53 10.13
N GLN A 271 -7.72 -29.07 10.17
CA GLN A 271 -7.36 -30.30 9.42
C GLN A 271 -8.21 -31.52 9.85
N ASP A 272 -8.53 -31.60 11.14
CA ASP A 272 -9.37 -32.65 11.73
C ASP A 272 -10.88 -32.43 11.49
N LYS A 273 -11.27 -31.24 11.01
CA LYS A 273 -12.66 -30.86 10.72
C LYS A 273 -12.88 -30.55 9.23
N LYS A 274 -11.99 -30.99 8.38
CA LYS A 274 -12.08 -30.75 6.93
C LYS A 274 -13.38 -31.28 6.34
N PHE A 275 -13.82 -32.44 6.76
CA PHE A 275 -15.04 -33.11 6.29
C PHE A 275 -16.05 -33.23 7.42
N ALA A 276 -17.32 -33.13 7.04
CA ALA A 276 -18.45 -33.52 7.85
C ALA A 276 -18.95 -34.90 7.37
N THR A 277 -19.47 -35.70 8.27
CA THR A 277 -20.08 -36.99 7.93
C THR A 277 -21.59 -36.80 7.75
N ILE A 278 -22.12 -37.19 6.63
CA ILE A 278 -23.57 -37.23 6.39
C ILE A 278 -24.15 -38.47 7.08
N PRO A 279 -25.14 -38.33 7.96
CA PRO A 279 -25.77 -39.48 8.58
C PRO A 279 -26.40 -40.41 7.54
N GLU A 280 -26.12 -41.70 7.57
CA GLU A 280 -26.63 -42.69 6.64
C GLU A 280 -28.17 -42.71 6.56
N GLY A 281 -28.83 -42.45 7.69
CA GLY A 281 -30.31 -42.41 7.78
C GLY A 281 -30.96 -41.15 7.28
N SER A 282 -30.16 -40.10 6.93
CA SER A 282 -30.70 -38.86 6.32
C SER A 282 -31.12 -39.12 4.87
N PRO A 283 -31.97 -38.27 4.27
CA PRO A 283 -32.32 -38.37 2.86
C PRO A 283 -31.10 -38.35 1.94
N GLU A 284 -30.10 -37.47 2.25
CA GLU A 284 -28.87 -37.36 1.51
C GLU A 284 -27.98 -38.59 1.69
N GLY A 285 -27.88 -39.13 2.92
CA GLY A 285 -27.14 -40.36 3.20
C GLY A 285 -27.74 -41.58 2.51
N GLN A 286 -29.04 -41.69 2.45
CA GLN A 286 -29.74 -42.75 1.70
C GLN A 286 -29.51 -42.63 0.20
N LEU A 287 -29.50 -41.39 -0.35
CA LEU A 287 -29.18 -41.17 -1.75
C LEU A 287 -27.74 -41.58 -2.06
N ILE A 288 -26.75 -41.17 -1.25
CA ILE A 288 -25.34 -41.55 -1.39
C ILE A 288 -25.19 -43.04 -1.41
N THR A 289 -25.81 -43.73 -0.45
CA THR A 289 -25.84 -45.18 -0.38
C THR A 289 -26.47 -45.82 -1.63
N SER A 290 -27.58 -45.25 -2.11
CA SER A 290 -28.28 -45.78 -3.31
C SER A 290 -27.45 -45.64 -4.59
N LEU A 291 -26.55 -44.68 -4.63
CA LEU A 291 -25.60 -44.45 -5.75
C LEU A 291 -24.35 -45.35 -5.63
N GLY A 292 -24.25 -46.19 -4.57
CA GLY A 292 -23.13 -47.11 -4.35
C GLY A 292 -21.87 -46.40 -3.81
N ALA A 293 -21.97 -45.19 -3.36
CA ALA A 293 -20.87 -44.49 -2.72
C ALA A 293 -20.70 -45.01 -1.27
N LEU A 294 -19.46 -45.34 -0.92
CA LEU A 294 -19.13 -45.85 0.42
C LEU A 294 -18.66 -44.71 1.35
N ASP A 295 -18.33 -43.58 0.82
CA ASP A 295 -17.87 -42.42 1.59
C ASP A 295 -18.98 -41.40 1.76
N HIS A 296 -19.43 -41.22 2.99
CA HIS A 296 -20.46 -40.28 3.42
C HIS A 296 -19.84 -38.97 3.90
N THR A 297 -18.59 -38.65 3.53
CA THR A 297 -17.94 -37.41 3.91
C THR A 297 -18.12 -36.36 2.84
N ILE A 298 -18.43 -35.13 3.29
CA ILE A 298 -18.54 -33.92 2.45
C ILE A 298 -17.65 -32.83 3.04
N ILE A 299 -17.29 -31.84 2.24
CA ILE A 299 -16.58 -30.66 2.78
C ILE A 299 -17.47 -30.00 3.83
N ASN A 300 -16.86 -29.71 4.98
CA ASN A 300 -17.53 -28.98 6.05
C ASN A 300 -17.76 -27.52 5.64
N LYS A 301 -19.02 -27.13 5.46
CA LYS A 301 -19.48 -25.82 5.01
C LYS A 301 -20.02 -24.93 6.16
N GLU A 302 -19.86 -25.35 7.41
CA GLU A 302 -20.44 -24.67 8.58
C GLU A 302 -20.04 -23.19 8.64
N LYS A 303 -18.78 -22.86 8.36
CA LYS A 303 -18.31 -21.45 8.34
C LYS A 303 -18.99 -20.61 7.25
N ALA A 304 -19.20 -21.17 6.07
CA ALA A 304 -19.93 -20.49 5.00
C ALA A 304 -21.42 -20.31 5.35
N HIS A 305 -22.08 -21.37 5.85
CA HIS A 305 -23.48 -21.31 6.26
C HIS A 305 -23.71 -20.24 7.34
N ALA A 306 -22.80 -20.11 8.31
CA ALA A 306 -22.89 -19.10 9.35
C ALA A 306 -22.86 -17.67 8.78
N LEU A 307 -21.99 -17.39 7.80
CA LEU A 307 -21.90 -16.07 7.17
C LEU A 307 -23.06 -15.80 6.22
N VAL A 308 -23.49 -16.79 5.42
CA VAL A 308 -24.68 -16.68 4.55
C VAL A 308 -25.92 -16.37 5.39
N SER A 309 -26.11 -17.05 6.52
CA SER A 309 -27.21 -16.78 7.44
C SER A 309 -27.11 -15.39 8.07
N ARG A 310 -25.91 -14.96 8.49
CA ARG A 310 -25.67 -13.64 9.10
C ARG A 310 -26.05 -12.50 8.15
N PHE A 311 -25.71 -12.60 6.87
CA PHE A 311 -25.93 -11.55 5.87
C PHE A 311 -27.14 -11.85 4.96
N SER A 312 -28.20 -12.45 5.52
CA SER A 312 -29.42 -12.75 4.77
C SER A 312 -30.46 -11.61 4.77
N THR A 313 -30.17 -10.48 5.45
CA THR A 313 -31.08 -9.32 5.50
C THR A 313 -30.33 -8.02 5.24
N VAL A 314 -31.05 -7.01 4.72
CA VAL A 314 -30.50 -5.66 4.45
C VAL A 314 -30.03 -5.01 5.74
N GLU A 315 -30.78 -5.16 6.83
CA GLU A 315 -30.43 -4.58 8.13
C GLU A 315 -29.10 -5.11 8.68
N ALA A 316 -28.78 -6.39 8.45
CA ALA A 316 -27.50 -6.96 8.86
C ALA A 316 -26.34 -6.39 8.02
N VAL A 317 -26.55 -6.14 6.74
CA VAL A 317 -25.59 -5.49 5.85
C VAL A 317 -25.35 -4.05 6.27
N GLU A 318 -26.43 -3.28 6.50
CA GLU A 318 -26.35 -1.88 6.94
C GLU A 318 -25.65 -1.74 8.30
N ALA A 319 -25.93 -2.64 9.25
CA ALA A 319 -25.26 -2.65 10.54
C ALA A 319 -23.75 -2.91 10.40
N ALA A 320 -23.35 -3.88 9.57
CA ALA A 320 -21.95 -4.16 9.31
C ALA A 320 -21.24 -3.02 8.57
N PHE A 321 -21.92 -2.34 7.68
CA PHE A 321 -21.41 -1.16 7.00
C PHE A 321 -21.23 0.02 7.96
N ALA A 322 -22.15 0.21 8.89
CA ALA A 322 -22.03 1.22 9.95
C ALA A 322 -20.84 0.93 10.89
N GLU A 323 -20.58 -0.35 11.22
CA GLU A 323 -19.40 -0.76 12.00
C GLU A 323 -18.09 -0.39 11.27
N LEU A 324 -18.04 -0.56 9.95
CA LEU A 324 -16.88 -0.16 9.14
C LEU A 324 -16.66 1.36 9.20
N HIS A 325 -17.72 2.16 9.08
CA HIS A 325 -17.63 3.61 9.22
C HIS A 325 -17.12 4.01 10.60
N GLN A 326 -17.65 3.39 11.66
CA GLN A 326 -17.23 3.66 13.05
C GLN A 326 -15.73 3.33 13.27
N LEU A 327 -15.24 2.25 12.67
CA LEU A 327 -13.81 1.94 12.70
C LEU A 327 -12.99 3.10 12.12
N TRP A 328 -13.35 3.60 10.93
CA TRP A 328 -12.63 4.68 10.27
C TRP A 328 -12.75 6.00 11.02
N ASP A 329 -13.90 6.32 11.62
CA ASP A 329 -14.04 7.47 12.50
C ASP A 329 -13.04 7.41 13.66
N ASN A 330 -12.90 6.27 14.29
CA ASN A 330 -11.96 6.07 15.39
C ASN A 330 -10.50 6.16 14.95
N LEU A 331 -10.16 5.62 13.78
CA LEU A 331 -8.78 5.62 13.28
C LEU A 331 -8.34 7.03 12.86
N LEU A 332 -9.14 7.71 12.06
CA LEU A 332 -8.82 9.02 11.51
C LEU A 332 -8.84 10.13 12.59
N SER A 333 -9.64 9.99 13.63
CA SER A 333 -9.72 10.98 14.72
C SER A 333 -8.47 11.07 15.59
N LYS A 334 -7.54 10.11 15.49
CA LYS A 334 -6.31 10.11 16.31
C LYS A 334 -5.33 11.23 15.94
N PHE A 335 -5.40 11.69 14.71
CA PHE A 335 -4.68 12.87 14.24
C PHE A 335 -5.53 13.62 13.22
N THR A 336 -5.89 14.86 13.52
CA THR A 336 -6.57 15.73 12.54
C THR A 336 -5.97 17.13 12.57
N VAL A 337 -6.03 17.81 11.43
CA VAL A 337 -5.66 19.21 11.30
C VAL A 337 -6.84 20.03 10.78
N LYS A 338 -6.97 21.25 11.29
CA LYS A 338 -7.87 22.26 10.78
C LYS A 338 -7.06 23.50 10.42
N SER A 339 -7.05 23.84 9.15
CA SER A 339 -6.38 25.02 8.59
C SER A 339 -7.26 25.72 7.56
N ALA A 340 -6.82 26.86 7.06
CA ALA A 340 -7.48 27.54 5.96
C ALA A 340 -7.31 26.85 4.59
N ASP A 341 -6.31 25.97 4.43
CA ASP A 341 -6.11 25.18 3.21
C ASP A 341 -6.83 23.82 3.32
N GLU A 342 -8.00 23.72 2.69
CA GLU A 342 -8.80 22.49 2.71
C GLU A 342 -8.10 21.29 2.05
N ARG A 343 -7.14 21.52 1.15
CA ARG A 343 -6.35 20.44 0.53
C ARG A 343 -5.41 19.79 1.55
N LEU A 344 -4.79 20.61 2.42
CA LEU A 344 -4.01 20.11 3.54
C LEU A 344 -4.90 19.29 4.50
N ASN A 345 -6.05 19.86 4.88
CA ASN A 345 -7.00 19.19 5.76
C ASN A 345 -7.44 17.84 5.17
N ARG A 346 -7.80 17.79 3.90
CA ARG A 346 -8.20 16.60 3.15
C ARG A 346 -7.13 15.52 3.14
N MET A 347 -5.90 15.88 2.79
CA MET A 347 -4.81 14.91 2.73
C MET A 347 -4.49 14.35 4.11
N VAL A 348 -4.29 15.22 5.12
CA VAL A 348 -3.92 14.79 6.47
C VAL A 348 -5.06 14.04 7.16
N ASN A 349 -6.30 14.52 7.04
CA ASN A 349 -7.41 13.96 7.83
C ASN A 349 -8.01 12.69 7.21
N ILE A 350 -7.80 12.44 5.91
CA ILE A 350 -8.49 11.37 5.18
C ILE A 350 -7.50 10.53 4.38
N TRP A 351 -7.09 11.01 3.21
CA TRP A 351 -6.50 10.17 2.16
C TRP A 351 -5.10 9.67 2.48
N ASN A 352 -4.25 10.49 3.09
CA ASN A 352 -2.90 10.04 3.44
C ASN A 352 -2.94 8.96 4.53
N GLN A 353 -3.77 9.12 5.57
CA GLN A 353 -3.95 8.10 6.61
C GLN A 353 -4.52 6.80 6.04
N TYR A 354 -5.51 6.90 5.15
CA TYR A 354 -6.09 5.76 4.48
C TYR A 354 -5.06 5.00 3.63
N GLN A 355 -4.31 5.71 2.81
CA GLN A 355 -3.26 5.10 2.00
C GLN A 355 -2.17 4.47 2.86
N CYS A 356 -1.77 5.09 3.98
CA CYS A 356 -0.82 4.51 4.92
C CYS A 356 -1.30 3.17 5.47
N MET A 357 -2.59 3.04 5.83
CA MET A 357 -3.19 1.78 6.26
C MET A 357 -3.06 0.70 5.18
N ILE A 358 -3.47 1.01 3.96
CA ILE A 358 -3.44 0.07 2.84
C ILE A 358 -2.00 -0.34 2.50
N THR A 359 -1.09 0.62 2.43
CA THR A 359 0.34 0.35 2.16
C THR A 359 0.95 -0.50 3.27
N PHE A 360 0.64 -0.23 4.53
CA PHE A 360 1.07 -1.07 5.66
C PHE A 360 0.55 -2.51 5.54
N CYS A 361 -0.71 -2.70 5.14
CA CYS A 361 -1.29 -4.05 5.00
C CYS A 361 -0.55 -4.90 3.97
N PHE A 362 -0.15 -4.32 2.86
CA PHE A 362 0.33 -5.08 1.69
C PHE A 362 1.80 -4.88 1.37
N SER A 363 2.46 -3.84 1.90
CA SER A 363 3.76 -3.42 1.37
C SER A 363 3.67 -3.25 -0.16
N ARG A 364 4.27 -4.17 -0.95
CA ARG A 364 4.16 -4.17 -2.43
C ARG A 364 3.53 -5.47 -2.97
N SER A 365 3.03 -6.34 -2.09
CA SER A 365 2.63 -7.72 -2.43
C SER A 365 1.34 -7.85 -3.25
N ALA A 366 0.53 -6.81 -3.33
CA ALA A 366 -0.75 -6.78 -4.06
C ALA A 366 -0.91 -5.48 -4.84
N SER A 367 0.15 -5.00 -5.46
CA SER A 367 0.12 -3.77 -6.25
C SER A 367 -0.66 -3.96 -7.55
N PHE A 368 -1.40 -2.93 -7.97
CA PHE A 368 -2.15 -2.98 -9.22
C PHE A 368 -1.25 -2.67 -10.43
N PHE A 369 -0.38 -1.67 -10.32
CA PHE A 369 0.39 -1.16 -11.45
C PHE A 369 1.88 -1.53 -11.43
N GLU A 370 2.49 -1.78 -10.28
CA GLU A 370 3.94 -2.02 -10.18
C GLU A 370 4.30 -3.45 -10.60
N SER A 371 4.29 -4.35 -9.64
CA SER A 371 4.73 -5.74 -9.83
C SER A 371 3.57 -6.75 -9.73
N GLY A 372 2.33 -6.26 -9.64
CA GLY A 372 1.18 -7.13 -9.46
C GLY A 372 1.32 -7.98 -8.21
N VAL A 373 1.51 -9.29 -8.38
CA VAL A 373 1.72 -10.26 -7.30
C VAL A 373 3.17 -10.78 -7.24
N GLY A 374 4.09 -10.14 -7.94
CA GLY A 374 5.48 -10.58 -8.05
C GLY A 374 6.33 -10.28 -6.81
N ARG A 375 5.91 -9.35 -5.95
CA ARG A 375 6.63 -8.93 -4.73
C ARG A 375 6.00 -9.54 -3.48
N GLY A 376 6.84 -9.72 -2.43
CA GLY A 376 6.39 -10.03 -1.08
C GLY A 376 6.28 -8.80 -0.20
N MET A 377 6.41 -8.99 1.11
CA MET A 377 6.51 -7.92 2.11
C MET A 377 7.97 -7.52 2.22
N GLY A 378 8.34 -6.35 1.70
CA GLY A 378 9.71 -5.88 1.70
C GLY A 378 10.22 -5.57 3.12
N PHE A 379 11.48 -5.87 3.41
CA PHE A 379 12.09 -5.59 4.71
C PHE A 379 12.16 -4.08 4.97
N ARG A 380 12.81 -3.33 4.08
CA ARG A 380 12.88 -1.88 4.19
C ARG A 380 11.53 -1.21 3.99
N ASP A 381 10.74 -1.69 3.02
CA ASP A 381 9.43 -1.13 2.71
C ASP A 381 8.50 -1.18 3.91
N SER A 382 8.38 -2.34 4.57
CA SER A 382 7.48 -2.52 5.71
C SER A 382 7.90 -1.71 6.93
N ASN A 383 9.20 -1.50 7.16
CA ASN A 383 9.70 -0.63 8.22
C ASN A 383 9.37 0.85 7.98
N GLN A 384 9.40 1.29 6.72
CA GLN A 384 9.03 2.65 6.33
C GLN A 384 7.51 2.85 6.36
N ASP A 385 6.74 1.90 5.80
CA ASP A 385 5.28 1.95 5.78
C ASP A 385 4.70 2.01 7.21
N LEU A 386 5.33 1.31 8.15
CA LEU A 386 4.96 1.29 9.56
C LEU A 386 4.93 2.70 10.18
N VAL A 387 5.83 3.58 9.83
CA VAL A 387 5.92 4.93 10.40
C VAL A 387 4.67 5.77 10.08
N GLY A 388 4.06 5.55 8.93
CA GLY A 388 2.79 6.18 8.56
C GLY A 388 1.55 5.58 9.22
N PHE A 389 1.70 4.43 9.90
CA PHE A 389 0.58 3.64 10.40
C PHE A 389 0.52 3.50 11.92
N VAL A 390 1.65 3.59 12.61
CA VAL A 390 1.79 3.23 14.03
C VAL A 390 0.78 3.94 14.96
N HIS A 391 0.43 5.19 14.67
CA HIS A 391 -0.56 5.95 15.45
C HIS A 391 -1.98 5.37 15.32
N GLN A 392 -2.30 4.67 14.23
CA GLN A 392 -3.63 4.10 13.99
C GLN A 392 -3.84 2.81 14.81
N LEU A 393 -2.98 1.80 14.60
CA LEU A 393 -3.09 0.49 15.24
C LEU A 393 -1.72 0.01 15.74
N PRO A 394 -1.24 0.50 16.92
CA PRO A 394 0.09 0.20 17.44
C PRO A 394 0.38 -1.29 17.62
N SER A 395 -0.63 -2.09 18.00
CA SER A 395 -0.46 -3.55 18.19
C SER A 395 -0.10 -4.28 16.89
N ARG A 396 -0.67 -3.86 15.77
CA ARG A 396 -0.32 -4.42 14.46
C ARG A 396 1.07 -3.97 14.01
N ALA A 397 1.43 -2.72 14.31
CA ALA A 397 2.78 -2.22 14.05
C ALA A 397 3.83 -3.00 14.84
N ARG A 398 3.57 -3.28 16.14
CA ARG A 398 4.43 -4.12 16.98
C ARG A 398 4.66 -5.51 16.37
N GLN A 399 3.58 -6.18 15.98
CA GLN A 399 3.68 -7.50 15.35
C GLN A 399 4.48 -7.45 14.03
N ARG A 400 4.30 -6.41 13.22
CA ARG A 400 5.06 -6.25 11.97
C ARG A 400 6.57 -6.10 12.23
N ILE A 401 6.99 -5.37 13.25
CA ILE A 401 8.40 -5.25 13.63
C ILE A 401 8.99 -6.62 13.97
N ILE A 402 8.27 -7.44 14.74
CA ILE A 402 8.69 -8.80 15.10
C ILE A 402 8.78 -9.70 13.86
N ASP A 403 7.77 -9.66 12.99
CA ASP A 403 7.74 -10.44 11.75
C ASP A 403 8.94 -10.11 10.84
N ILE A 404 9.26 -8.81 10.69
CA ILE A 404 10.39 -8.34 9.87
C ILE A 404 11.72 -8.77 10.52
N ALA A 405 11.92 -8.48 11.81
CA ALA A 405 13.14 -8.80 12.52
C ALA A 405 13.46 -10.29 12.49
N SER A 406 12.42 -11.15 12.49
CA SER A 406 12.57 -12.61 12.39
C SER A 406 13.23 -13.08 11.08
N THR A 407 13.30 -12.23 10.05
CA THR A 407 13.94 -12.55 8.77
C THR A 407 15.40 -12.12 8.69
N GLN A 408 15.93 -11.48 9.75
CA GLN A 408 17.31 -11.01 9.81
C GLN A 408 18.28 -12.17 10.10
N PHE A 409 19.49 -12.05 9.58
CA PHE A 409 20.59 -13.00 9.82
C PHE A 409 21.44 -12.58 11.04
N PRO A 410 22.20 -13.51 11.64
CA PRO A 410 23.08 -13.19 12.79
C PRO A 410 24.19 -12.19 12.49
N ASP A 411 24.57 -11.99 11.24
CA ASP A 411 25.55 -10.98 10.78
C ASP A 411 24.95 -9.61 10.50
N GLY A 412 23.63 -9.47 10.69
CA GLY A 412 22.87 -8.24 10.47
C GLY A 412 22.30 -8.08 9.07
N GLY A 413 22.72 -8.87 8.09
CA GLY A 413 22.04 -8.96 6.82
C GLY A 413 20.62 -9.49 6.97
N CYS A 414 19.81 -9.43 5.92
CA CYS A 414 18.43 -9.91 5.98
C CYS A 414 17.94 -10.36 4.60
N TYR A 415 16.84 -11.10 4.61
CA TYR A 415 16.04 -11.24 3.39
C TYR A 415 15.44 -9.91 3.01
N HIS A 416 15.52 -9.56 1.74
CA HIS A 416 14.93 -8.32 1.24
C HIS A 416 13.40 -8.32 1.28
N GLN A 417 12.78 -9.49 1.38
CA GLN A 417 11.34 -9.66 1.57
C GLN A 417 10.98 -10.95 2.30
N TYR A 418 9.76 -11.01 2.81
CA TYR A 418 9.14 -12.25 3.28
C TYR A 418 7.80 -12.51 2.58
N GLN A 419 7.38 -13.77 2.57
CA GLN A 419 6.14 -14.21 1.95
C GLN A 419 4.96 -13.97 2.92
N PRO A 420 3.90 -13.24 2.51
CA PRO A 420 2.83 -12.78 3.42
C PRO A 420 2.11 -13.89 4.18
N LEU A 421 1.85 -15.04 3.54
CA LEU A 421 1.09 -16.14 4.12
C LEU A 421 1.86 -16.88 5.23
N THR A 422 3.15 -17.13 5.00
CA THR A 422 4.02 -17.91 5.90
C THR A 422 4.88 -17.04 6.81
N LYS A 423 5.04 -15.75 6.49
CA LYS A 423 5.94 -14.79 7.14
C LYS A 423 7.42 -15.21 7.09
N ARG A 424 7.79 -16.06 6.13
CA ARG A 424 9.16 -16.52 5.93
C ARG A 424 9.89 -15.68 4.90
N GLY A 425 11.13 -15.30 5.22
CA GLY A 425 12.04 -14.66 4.29
C GLY A 425 12.35 -15.53 3.07
N ASN A 426 12.58 -14.90 1.93
CA ASN A 426 12.97 -15.56 0.67
C ASN A 426 13.84 -14.64 -0.20
N ASN A 427 14.58 -15.24 -1.13
CA ASN A 427 15.47 -14.55 -2.07
C ASN A 427 14.88 -14.43 -3.48
N ASP A 428 13.55 -14.51 -3.65
CA ASP A 428 12.91 -14.47 -4.98
C ASP A 428 13.24 -13.19 -5.77
N ILE A 429 13.51 -12.08 -5.07
CA ILE A 429 13.90 -10.80 -5.66
C ILE A 429 15.36 -10.41 -5.35
N GLY A 430 16.17 -11.33 -4.84
CA GLY A 430 17.55 -11.14 -4.45
C GLY A 430 17.74 -10.68 -3.00
N GLY A 431 19.01 -10.47 -2.62
CA GLY A 431 19.45 -10.05 -1.29
C GLY A 431 20.71 -9.23 -1.37
N GLY A 432 21.32 -8.91 -0.22
CA GLY A 432 22.59 -8.18 -0.17
C GLY A 432 22.44 -6.66 -0.30
N PHE A 433 21.31 -6.11 0.12
CA PHE A 433 21.06 -4.67 0.17
C PHE A 433 21.49 -4.13 1.54
N ASN A 434 22.59 -3.39 1.58
CA ASN A 434 23.22 -2.99 2.86
C ASN A 434 22.53 -1.83 3.58
N ASP A 435 21.51 -1.22 2.98
CA ASP A 435 20.64 -0.26 3.67
C ASP A 435 19.54 -0.94 4.52
N ASP A 436 19.14 -2.16 4.17
CA ASP A 436 18.01 -2.86 4.78
C ASP A 436 18.08 -2.89 6.33
N PRO A 437 19.21 -3.23 6.98
CA PRO A 437 19.29 -3.28 8.45
C PRO A 437 18.97 -1.96 9.15
N CYS A 438 19.33 -0.81 8.58
CA CYS A 438 19.07 0.50 9.17
C CYS A 438 17.57 0.78 9.38
N TRP A 439 16.74 0.27 8.50
CA TRP A 439 15.30 0.51 8.54
C TRP A 439 14.61 -0.15 9.73
N LEU A 440 15.18 -1.25 10.27
CA LEU A 440 14.64 -1.88 11.49
C LEU A 440 14.81 -0.96 12.70
N ILE A 441 15.93 -0.24 12.80
CA ILE A 441 16.15 0.78 13.85
C ILE A 441 15.09 1.89 13.69
N PHE A 442 14.92 2.42 12.48
CA PHE A 442 13.98 3.49 12.20
C PHE A 442 12.53 3.13 12.59
N GLY A 443 12.04 1.97 12.12
CA GLY A 443 10.69 1.52 12.42
C GLY A 443 10.45 1.24 13.90
N THR A 444 11.42 0.59 14.58
CA THR A 444 11.30 0.27 16.01
C THR A 444 11.33 1.53 16.88
N VAL A 445 12.23 2.48 16.59
CA VAL A 445 12.28 3.75 17.32
C VAL A 445 11.01 4.57 17.11
N ALA A 446 10.49 4.64 15.90
CA ALA A 446 9.22 5.32 15.63
C ALA A 446 8.07 4.71 16.44
N TYR A 447 8.02 3.37 16.53
CA TYR A 447 7.04 2.66 17.37
C TYR A 447 7.16 3.05 18.85
N ILE A 448 8.37 3.02 19.42
CA ILE A 448 8.59 3.35 20.84
C ILE A 448 8.25 4.82 21.11
N LYS A 449 8.66 5.74 20.24
CA LYS A 449 8.33 7.17 20.36
C LYS A 449 6.82 7.42 20.29
N GLU A 450 6.10 6.68 19.49
CA GLU A 450 4.63 6.79 19.41
C GLU A 450 3.92 6.19 20.63
N THR A 451 4.34 5.03 21.10
CA THR A 451 3.60 4.23 22.06
C THR A 451 4.10 4.36 23.51
N GLY A 452 5.37 4.66 23.70
CA GLY A 452 6.05 4.52 24.99
C GLY A 452 6.30 3.07 25.41
N ASP A 453 6.09 2.10 24.52
CA ASP A 453 6.25 0.68 24.80
C ASP A 453 7.69 0.22 24.58
N TYR A 454 8.49 0.27 25.62
CA TYR A 454 9.85 -0.26 25.63
C TYR A 454 9.92 -1.78 25.74
N SER A 455 8.83 -2.45 26.13
CA SER A 455 8.81 -3.90 26.31
C SER A 455 9.08 -4.66 25.02
N ILE A 456 8.86 -4.05 23.86
CA ILE A 456 9.19 -4.63 22.56
C ILE A 456 10.67 -4.99 22.45
N LEU A 457 11.56 -4.28 23.15
CA LEU A 457 13.01 -4.51 23.10
C LEU A 457 13.42 -5.84 23.71
N ASP A 458 12.61 -6.37 24.64
CA ASP A 458 12.85 -7.64 25.31
C ASP A 458 12.17 -8.81 24.61
N GLU A 459 11.41 -8.54 23.53
CA GLU A 459 10.69 -9.58 22.79
C GLU A 459 11.67 -10.58 22.18
N PRO A 460 11.49 -11.91 22.42
CA PRO A 460 12.34 -12.93 21.85
C PRO A 460 12.04 -13.10 20.35
N VAL A 461 13.02 -12.79 19.50
CA VAL A 461 12.90 -12.84 18.04
C VAL A 461 13.95 -13.80 17.47
N PRO A 462 13.58 -14.78 16.62
CA PRO A 462 14.53 -15.71 16.04
C PRO A 462 15.33 -15.07 14.90
N TRP A 463 16.54 -15.56 14.68
CA TRP A 463 17.31 -15.31 13.47
C TRP A 463 16.84 -16.20 12.32
N ASP A 464 16.77 -15.65 11.08
CA ASP A 464 16.50 -16.40 9.84
C ASP A 464 15.25 -17.28 9.92
N ASN A 465 14.20 -16.82 10.62
CA ASN A 465 12.98 -17.58 10.90
C ASN A 465 13.23 -18.99 11.54
N LYS A 466 14.37 -19.21 12.23
CA LYS A 466 14.75 -20.50 12.81
C LYS A 466 14.37 -20.57 14.29
N PRO A 467 13.40 -21.41 14.69
CA PRO A 467 13.08 -21.63 16.09
C PRO A 467 14.31 -22.11 16.90
N GLY A 468 14.44 -21.62 18.14
CA GLY A 468 15.57 -21.95 19.02
C GLY A 468 16.77 -21.02 18.86
N THR A 469 16.67 -19.96 18.09
CA THR A 469 17.71 -18.94 17.90
C THR A 469 17.29 -17.57 18.43
N GLU A 470 16.22 -17.50 19.22
CA GLU A 470 15.61 -16.29 19.70
C GLU A 470 16.58 -15.48 20.59
N VAL A 471 16.67 -14.20 20.30
CA VAL A 471 17.36 -13.19 21.13
C VAL A 471 16.41 -11.99 21.33
N PRO A 472 16.64 -11.12 22.31
CA PRO A 472 15.86 -9.91 22.45
C PRO A 472 15.93 -9.03 21.19
N LEU A 473 14.82 -8.37 20.82
CA LEU A 473 14.78 -7.46 19.67
C LEU A 473 15.88 -6.38 19.75
N LEU A 474 16.25 -5.93 20.96
CA LEU A 474 17.37 -5.00 21.15
C LEU A 474 18.67 -5.52 20.52
N GLU A 475 18.93 -6.82 20.56
CA GLU A 475 20.10 -7.42 19.92
C GLU A 475 20.03 -7.33 18.40
N HIS A 476 18.83 -7.51 17.81
CA HIS A 476 18.61 -7.28 16.37
C HIS A 476 18.94 -5.84 15.98
N LEU A 477 18.56 -4.84 16.79
CA LEU A 477 18.90 -3.44 16.54
C LEU A 477 20.43 -3.21 16.65
N ARG A 478 21.09 -3.81 17.66
CA ARG A 478 22.54 -3.71 17.84
C ARG A 478 23.29 -4.29 16.64
N ILE A 479 22.87 -5.45 16.18
CA ILE A 479 23.49 -6.12 15.01
C ILE A 479 23.18 -5.34 13.72
N SER A 480 21.99 -4.75 13.57
CA SER A 480 21.68 -3.86 12.46
C SER A 480 22.61 -2.66 12.38
N PHE A 481 22.89 -2.03 13.54
CA PHE A 481 23.85 -0.93 13.62
C PHE A 481 25.28 -1.41 13.28
N ASN A 482 25.68 -2.56 13.82
CA ASN A 482 27.01 -3.12 13.61
C ASN A 482 27.24 -3.53 12.15
N HIS A 483 26.21 -4.07 11.47
CA HIS A 483 26.31 -4.48 10.07
C HIS A 483 26.88 -3.35 9.19
N VAL A 484 26.48 -2.11 9.41
CA VAL A 484 26.95 -0.99 8.64
C VAL A 484 28.43 -0.69 8.94
N ILE A 485 28.81 -0.62 10.24
CA ILE A 485 30.19 -0.24 10.62
C ILE A 485 31.22 -1.36 10.41
N GLU A 486 30.77 -2.60 10.28
CA GLU A 486 31.60 -3.77 9.94
C GLU A 486 31.80 -3.92 8.43
N ASN A 487 30.95 -3.26 7.62
CA ASN A 487 30.99 -3.27 6.14
C ASN A 487 31.32 -1.88 5.59
N LEU A 488 32.47 -1.35 5.94
CA LEU A 488 32.97 -0.08 5.42
C LEU A 488 33.98 -0.29 4.28
N GLY A 489 33.91 0.60 3.29
CA GLY A 489 34.84 0.63 2.16
C GLY A 489 36.08 1.48 2.41
N PRO A 490 36.88 1.76 1.33
CA PRO A 490 38.16 2.45 1.43
C PRO A 490 38.12 3.85 2.04
N HIS A 491 36.99 4.56 1.92
CA HIS A 491 36.81 5.92 2.45
C HIS A 491 36.16 5.94 3.84
N GLY A 492 35.94 4.77 4.46
CA GLY A 492 35.20 4.67 5.71
C GLY A 492 33.71 4.99 5.54
N LEU A 493 33.20 4.82 4.34
CA LEU A 493 31.77 4.92 3.99
C LEU A 493 31.18 3.52 3.88
N PRO A 494 29.87 3.34 4.06
CA PRO A 494 29.23 2.02 3.97
C PRO A 494 29.35 1.41 2.57
N LEU A 495 29.68 0.13 2.51
CA LEU A 495 29.58 -0.65 1.26
C LEU A 495 28.12 -0.69 0.81
N ILE A 496 27.90 -0.48 -0.49
CA ILE A 496 26.54 -0.51 -1.06
C ILE A 496 25.96 -1.93 -1.12
N GLY A 497 26.82 -2.96 -1.18
CA GLY A 497 26.39 -4.33 -1.45
C GLY A 497 25.94 -4.50 -2.90
N ARG A 498 24.83 -5.21 -3.10
CA ARG A 498 24.19 -5.33 -4.41
C ARG A 498 23.65 -4.00 -4.91
N ALA A 499 22.97 -3.28 -4.05
CA ALA A 499 22.44 -1.94 -4.23
C ALA A 499 22.06 -1.36 -2.86
N ASP A 500 21.67 -0.10 -2.80
CA ASP A 500 21.01 0.50 -1.65
C ASP A 500 19.48 0.63 -1.92
N TRP A 501 18.82 1.65 -1.37
CA TRP A 501 17.40 1.92 -1.63
C TRP A 501 17.05 1.96 -3.12
N ASN A 502 17.98 2.39 -3.96
CA ASN A 502 17.85 2.35 -5.41
C ASN A 502 18.35 1.00 -5.93
N ASP A 503 17.47 0.01 -6.03
CA ASP A 503 17.75 -1.37 -6.47
C ASP A 503 18.49 -1.45 -7.81
N CYS A 504 18.34 -0.40 -8.62
CA CYS A 504 18.88 -0.34 -9.98
C CYS A 504 20.28 0.30 -10.08
N LEU A 505 20.82 0.81 -8.95
CA LEU A 505 22.19 1.36 -8.89
C LEU A 505 23.19 0.27 -8.50
N ASN A 506 23.75 -0.42 -9.49
CA ASN A 506 24.55 -1.64 -9.30
C ASN A 506 26.05 -1.36 -9.52
N LEU A 507 26.68 -0.70 -8.56
CA LEU A 507 28.04 -0.18 -8.67
C LEU A 507 29.16 -1.23 -8.55
N ASN A 508 28.81 -2.49 -8.30
CA ASN A 508 29.71 -3.65 -8.36
C ASN A 508 29.39 -4.56 -9.57
N CYS A 509 28.69 -4.03 -10.57
CA CYS A 509 28.35 -4.73 -11.81
C CYS A 509 29.53 -4.70 -12.79
N PHE A 510 29.73 -5.82 -13.52
CA PHE A 510 30.80 -5.99 -14.49
C PHE A 510 30.28 -6.43 -15.86
N SER A 511 28.97 -6.55 -16.04
CA SER A 511 28.38 -7.01 -17.29
C SER A 511 27.94 -5.85 -18.18
N TRP A 512 28.22 -5.97 -19.48
CA TRP A 512 27.68 -5.09 -20.51
C TRP A 512 26.22 -5.38 -20.86
N ASP A 513 25.68 -6.49 -20.36
CA ASP A 513 24.23 -6.79 -20.47
C ASP A 513 23.49 -6.22 -19.28
N PRO A 514 22.58 -5.25 -19.49
CA PRO A 514 21.77 -4.70 -18.41
C PRO A 514 20.94 -5.73 -17.64
N ASN A 515 20.57 -6.86 -18.27
CA ASN A 515 19.86 -7.95 -17.63
C ASN A 515 20.71 -8.72 -16.61
N GLU A 516 22.02 -8.52 -16.62
CA GLU A 516 22.96 -9.12 -15.66
C GLU A 516 23.48 -8.12 -14.63
N SER A 517 23.02 -6.87 -14.66
CA SER A 517 23.56 -5.78 -13.82
C SER A 517 23.44 -6.06 -12.33
N PHE A 518 22.42 -6.80 -11.88
CA PHE A 518 22.27 -7.19 -10.48
C PHE A 518 23.00 -8.50 -10.12
N GLN A 519 23.76 -9.10 -11.01
CA GLN A 519 24.74 -10.15 -10.69
C GLN A 519 26.03 -9.48 -10.23
N THR A 520 26.02 -8.98 -9.00
CA THR A 520 27.11 -8.19 -8.42
C THR A 520 27.74 -8.91 -7.23
N THR A 521 28.97 -8.53 -6.88
CA THR A 521 29.58 -8.90 -5.60
C THR A 521 28.93 -8.11 -4.46
N GLU A 522 28.46 -8.80 -3.42
CA GLU A 522 27.62 -8.21 -2.38
C GLU A 522 28.43 -7.68 -1.19
N ASN A 523 29.52 -8.34 -0.83
CA ASN A 523 30.26 -8.01 0.37
C ASN A 523 31.78 -7.92 0.14
N LYS A 524 32.49 -7.37 1.12
CA LYS A 524 33.93 -7.12 1.08
C LYS A 524 34.76 -8.39 0.83
N SER A 525 34.35 -9.53 1.39
CA SER A 525 35.06 -10.79 1.21
C SER A 525 34.97 -11.32 -0.22
N GLU A 526 33.93 -10.94 -0.96
CA GLU A 526 33.70 -11.27 -2.36
C GLU A 526 34.29 -10.22 -3.32
N GLY A 527 34.92 -9.17 -2.78
CA GLY A 527 35.55 -8.11 -3.56
C GLY A 527 34.69 -6.86 -3.81
N SER A 528 33.51 -6.78 -3.21
CA SER A 528 32.71 -5.54 -3.24
C SER A 528 33.48 -4.40 -2.59
N LYS A 529 33.51 -3.25 -3.25
CA LYS A 529 34.23 -2.04 -2.80
C LYS A 529 33.41 -0.75 -2.97
N ALA A 530 32.36 -0.79 -3.75
CA ALA A 530 31.53 0.37 -3.99
C ALA A 530 30.86 0.83 -2.71
N GLU A 531 30.84 2.15 -2.48
CA GLU A 531 30.40 2.80 -1.24
C GLU A 531 29.19 3.71 -1.52
N SER A 532 28.25 3.78 -0.59
CA SER A 532 27.03 4.57 -0.72
C SER A 532 26.97 5.74 0.27
N LEU A 533 26.84 6.95 -0.24
CA LEU A 533 26.58 8.15 0.57
C LEU A 533 25.12 8.20 1.07
N MET A 534 24.20 7.58 0.35
CA MET A 534 22.82 7.45 0.82
C MET A 534 22.77 6.61 2.10
N ILE A 535 23.45 5.44 2.13
CA ILE A 535 23.51 4.60 3.33
C ILE A 535 24.25 5.34 4.44
N ALA A 536 25.32 6.10 4.15
CA ALA A 536 26.02 6.90 5.15
C ALA A 536 25.08 7.93 5.83
N GLY A 537 24.31 8.67 5.05
CA GLY A 537 23.31 9.62 5.58
C GLY A 537 22.21 8.93 6.39
N LEU A 538 21.67 7.81 5.86
CA LEU A 538 20.68 6.97 6.56
C LEU A 538 21.24 6.43 7.87
N PHE A 539 22.48 5.95 7.88
CA PHE A 539 23.14 5.45 9.09
C PHE A 539 23.28 6.57 10.15
N VAL A 540 23.68 7.78 9.76
CA VAL A 540 23.76 8.91 10.69
C VAL A 540 22.39 9.24 11.27
N PHE A 541 21.36 9.27 10.43
CA PHE A 541 19.97 9.53 10.85
C PHE A 541 19.44 8.47 11.82
N CYS A 542 19.54 7.18 11.47
CA CYS A 542 19.09 6.08 12.32
C CYS A 542 20.02 5.85 13.52
N GLY A 543 21.32 6.04 13.34
CA GLY A 543 22.33 5.89 14.40
C GLY A 543 22.15 6.89 15.53
N ASN A 544 21.82 8.16 15.24
CA ASN A 544 21.47 9.13 16.26
C ASN A 544 20.24 8.70 17.07
N GLN A 545 19.24 8.10 16.40
CA GLN A 545 18.04 7.56 17.08
C GLN A 545 18.39 6.34 17.95
N TYR A 546 19.32 5.49 17.49
CA TYR A 546 19.81 4.36 18.27
C TYR A 546 20.59 4.82 19.51
N VAL A 547 21.45 5.85 19.38
CA VAL A 547 22.16 6.47 20.52
C VAL A 547 21.17 6.99 21.54
N GLU A 548 20.16 7.76 21.10
CA GLU A 548 19.12 8.31 21.98
C GLU A 548 18.32 7.19 22.68
N LEU A 549 17.97 6.12 21.97
CA LEU A 549 17.31 4.95 22.54
C LEU A 549 18.17 4.29 23.61
N CYS A 550 19.46 4.05 23.35
CA CYS A 550 20.39 3.45 24.31
C CYS A 550 20.55 4.30 25.58
N GLU A 551 20.60 5.64 25.44
CA GLU A 551 20.61 6.55 26.59
C GLU A 551 19.33 6.40 27.44
N LYS A 552 18.14 6.33 26.77
CA LYS A 552 16.84 6.19 27.46
C LYS A 552 16.69 4.89 28.24
N ILE A 553 17.28 3.80 27.75
CA ILE A 553 17.27 2.51 28.45
C ILE A 553 18.50 2.26 29.31
N ALA A 554 19.25 3.32 29.63
CA ALA A 554 20.46 3.31 30.50
C ALA A 554 21.58 2.37 30.00
N LYS A 555 21.72 2.16 28.68
CA LYS A 555 22.82 1.46 28.02
C LYS A 555 23.95 2.46 27.65
N HIS A 556 24.47 3.20 28.61
CA HIS A 556 25.37 4.34 28.38
C HIS A 556 26.66 3.98 27.66
N GLU A 557 27.26 2.80 27.94
CA GLU A 557 28.46 2.34 27.23
C GLU A 557 28.19 2.12 25.73
N GLU A 558 27.07 1.48 25.42
CA GLU A 558 26.65 1.27 24.03
C GLU A 558 26.31 2.58 23.35
N ALA A 559 25.61 3.48 24.02
CA ALA A 559 25.32 4.82 23.50
C ALA A 559 26.60 5.60 23.17
N ALA A 560 27.61 5.57 24.04
CA ALA A 560 28.88 6.23 23.82
C ALA A 560 29.66 5.61 22.63
N ARG A 561 29.69 4.28 22.55
CA ARG A 561 30.26 3.54 21.42
C ARG A 561 29.57 3.91 20.11
N ALA A 562 28.26 3.81 20.07
CA ALA A 562 27.46 4.11 18.89
C ALA A 562 27.64 5.57 18.45
N LYS A 563 27.66 6.51 19.39
CA LYS A 563 27.93 7.94 19.11
C LYS A 563 29.29 8.16 18.45
N THR A 564 30.31 7.44 18.93
CA THR A 564 31.65 7.50 18.33
C THR A 564 31.64 7.05 16.88
N CYS A 565 30.91 5.95 16.56
CA CYS A 565 30.77 5.44 15.20
C CYS A 565 30.00 6.42 14.31
N VAL A 566 28.90 6.99 14.82
CA VAL A 566 28.12 8.00 14.08
C VAL A 566 28.97 9.24 13.77
N ASN A 567 29.71 9.74 14.73
CA ASN A 567 30.59 10.89 14.51
C ASN A 567 31.70 10.59 13.48
N ALA A 568 32.29 9.39 13.51
CA ALA A 568 33.26 8.96 12.52
C ALA A 568 32.64 8.93 11.11
N MET A 569 31.40 8.47 10.97
CA MET A 569 30.67 8.48 9.69
C MET A 569 30.43 9.92 9.21
N VAL A 570 30.01 10.84 10.10
CA VAL A 570 29.86 12.26 9.76
C VAL A 570 31.15 12.84 9.19
N GLU A 571 32.28 12.57 9.83
CA GLU A 571 33.58 13.04 9.35
C GLU A 571 34.00 12.42 8.01
N SER A 572 33.66 11.12 7.81
CA SER A 572 33.88 10.47 6.51
C SER A 572 33.05 11.10 5.39
N VAL A 573 31.76 11.40 5.64
CA VAL A 573 30.89 12.10 4.69
C VAL A 573 31.43 13.50 4.37
N LYS A 574 31.78 14.28 5.40
CA LYS A 574 32.34 15.64 5.19
C LYS A 574 33.60 15.62 4.35
N ARG A 575 34.52 14.65 4.62
CA ARG A 575 35.82 14.59 3.99
C ARG A 575 35.81 14.00 2.59
N TYR A 576 35.03 12.93 2.37
CA TYR A 576 35.05 12.15 1.13
C TYR A 576 33.75 12.22 0.34
N GLY A 577 32.63 12.59 0.99
CA GLY A 577 31.31 12.62 0.40
C GLY A 577 30.86 13.99 -0.12
N TRP A 578 31.71 15.02 -0.07
CA TRP A 578 31.33 16.38 -0.45
C TRP A 578 32.02 16.85 -1.74
N ASP A 579 31.25 17.35 -2.71
CA ASP A 579 31.69 17.80 -4.03
C ASP A 579 31.75 19.33 -4.17
N GLY A 580 31.74 20.06 -3.05
CA GLY A 580 31.82 21.53 -3.01
C GLY A 580 30.47 22.23 -2.98
N GLU A 581 29.43 21.71 -3.67
CA GLU A 581 28.09 22.29 -3.70
C GLU A 581 27.00 21.26 -3.25
N TRP A 582 27.29 19.96 -3.32
CA TRP A 582 26.36 18.89 -2.94
C TRP A 582 27.10 17.63 -2.46
N TYR A 583 26.35 16.66 -1.89
CA TYR A 583 26.90 15.36 -1.49
C TYR A 583 26.99 14.44 -2.71
N LEU A 584 28.10 13.72 -2.85
CA LEU A 584 28.25 12.65 -3.82
C LEU A 584 27.14 11.60 -3.67
N ARG A 585 26.88 10.84 -4.72
CA ARG A 585 25.99 9.69 -4.62
C ARG A 585 26.71 8.46 -4.06
N ALA A 586 27.91 8.19 -4.54
CA ALA A 586 28.64 6.97 -4.24
C ALA A 586 30.08 7.04 -4.72
N TYR A 587 30.86 6.00 -4.39
CA TYR A 587 32.04 5.59 -5.11
C TYR A 587 31.78 4.23 -5.76
N ASP A 588 32.16 4.06 -7.02
CA ASP A 588 32.06 2.79 -7.73
C ASP A 588 33.10 1.77 -7.27
N PHE A 589 33.05 0.54 -7.82
CA PHE A 589 34.03 -0.51 -7.53
C PHE A 589 35.50 -0.10 -7.78
N ASN A 590 35.75 0.78 -8.73
CA ASN A 590 37.06 1.28 -9.10
C ASN A 590 37.53 2.50 -8.27
N GLY A 591 36.66 3.03 -7.43
CA GLY A 591 36.91 4.23 -6.63
C GLY A 591 36.63 5.54 -7.38
N HIS A 592 35.90 5.51 -8.49
CA HIS A 592 35.46 6.72 -9.17
C HIS A 592 34.27 7.34 -8.43
N LYS A 593 34.23 8.67 -8.41
CA LYS A 593 33.10 9.41 -7.83
C LYS A 593 31.86 9.30 -8.70
N ILE A 594 30.73 8.97 -8.09
CA ILE A 594 29.41 8.98 -8.67
C ILE A 594 28.59 10.11 -8.06
N GLY A 595 27.85 10.85 -8.87
CA GLY A 595 27.10 12.00 -8.40
C GLY A 595 27.99 13.22 -8.13
N SER A 596 29.05 13.37 -8.92
CA SER A 596 30.00 14.45 -8.85
C SER A 596 29.86 15.40 -10.04
N ASN A 597 30.29 16.64 -9.84
CA ASN A 597 30.43 17.60 -10.93
C ASN A 597 31.42 17.15 -12.02
N GLU A 598 32.30 16.21 -11.68
CA GLU A 598 33.27 15.59 -12.60
C GLU A 598 32.59 14.63 -13.60
N ASN A 599 31.38 14.11 -13.30
CA ASN A 599 30.67 13.18 -14.18
C ASN A 599 30.04 13.93 -15.38
N GLU A 600 29.89 13.27 -16.52
CA GLU A 600 29.22 13.82 -17.70
C GLU A 600 27.70 13.82 -17.50
N GLU A 601 27.15 12.68 -17.07
CA GLU A 601 25.74 12.45 -16.74
C GLU A 601 25.63 11.99 -15.28
N GLY A 602 24.46 12.08 -14.66
CA GLY A 602 24.28 11.69 -13.27
C GLY A 602 25.15 12.48 -12.29
N LYS A 603 25.23 13.82 -12.44
CA LYS A 603 26.07 14.69 -11.59
C LYS A 603 25.55 14.86 -10.17
N ILE A 604 24.24 14.85 -10.00
CA ILE A 604 23.59 15.03 -8.70
C ILE A 604 22.42 14.06 -8.58
N PHE A 605 22.26 13.46 -7.40
CA PHE A 605 21.21 12.51 -7.06
C PHE A 605 20.48 12.93 -5.81
N ILE A 606 19.15 12.72 -5.77
CA ILE A 606 18.30 13.16 -4.66
C ILE A 606 18.53 12.36 -3.37
N GLU A 607 18.89 11.05 -3.47
CA GLU A 607 18.92 10.15 -2.32
C GLU A 607 19.96 10.56 -1.28
N SER A 608 21.17 10.86 -1.70
CA SER A 608 22.23 11.32 -0.80
C SER A 608 21.97 12.72 -0.26
N GLN A 609 21.42 13.62 -1.11
CA GLN A 609 21.02 14.95 -0.64
C GLN A 609 19.95 14.84 0.44
N GLY A 610 18.91 14.01 0.20
CA GLY A 610 17.83 13.80 1.15
C GLY A 610 18.33 13.33 2.51
N PHE A 611 19.06 12.20 2.57
CA PHE A 611 19.49 11.65 3.86
C PHE A 611 20.57 12.47 4.56
N CYS A 612 21.56 13.01 3.84
CA CYS A 612 22.60 13.81 4.47
C CYS A 612 22.05 15.13 5.02
N THR A 613 21.11 15.80 4.31
CA THR A 613 20.48 17.04 4.80
C THR A 613 19.51 16.77 5.95
N MET A 614 18.72 15.69 5.86
CA MET A 614 17.81 15.27 6.92
C MET A 614 18.56 14.89 8.21
N ALA A 615 19.73 14.28 8.08
CA ALA A 615 20.64 13.99 9.21
C ALA A 615 21.41 15.22 9.73
N GLY A 616 21.31 16.37 9.07
CA GLY A 616 21.98 17.61 9.45
C GLY A 616 23.49 17.60 9.28
N ILE A 617 24.04 16.74 8.42
CA ILE A 617 25.48 16.61 8.22
C ILE A 617 26.04 17.92 7.63
N GLY A 618 26.93 18.60 8.36
CA GLY A 618 27.53 19.85 7.91
C GLY A 618 26.57 21.04 7.91
N LEU A 619 25.53 21.04 8.74
CA LEU A 619 24.58 22.16 8.87
C LEU A 619 25.28 23.44 9.31
N GLU A 620 26.15 23.37 10.32
CA GLU A 620 26.89 24.52 10.82
C GLU A 620 27.93 25.05 9.82
N GLU A 621 28.43 24.19 8.94
CA GLU A 621 29.38 24.54 7.88
C GLU A 621 28.69 25.04 6.58
N GLY A 622 27.37 25.11 6.55
CA GLY A 622 26.60 25.55 5.40
C GLY A 622 26.53 24.54 4.24
N MET A 623 26.88 23.27 4.50
CA MET A 623 26.79 22.20 3.48
C MET A 623 25.34 21.84 3.18
N VAL A 624 24.48 21.79 4.20
CA VAL A 624 23.06 21.51 4.04
C VAL A 624 22.39 22.54 3.14
N GLU A 625 22.59 23.82 3.39
CA GLU A 625 22.02 24.92 2.60
C GLU A 625 22.47 24.85 1.14
N LYS A 626 23.77 24.64 0.88
CA LYS A 626 24.30 24.52 -0.49
C LYS A 626 23.72 23.30 -1.21
N SER A 627 23.61 22.17 -0.52
CA SER A 627 23.02 20.96 -1.08
C SER A 627 21.53 21.18 -1.47
N LEU A 628 20.75 21.80 -0.60
CA LEU A 628 19.36 22.15 -0.87
C LEU A 628 19.20 23.14 -2.02
N ASP A 629 20.08 24.14 -2.12
CA ASP A 629 20.12 25.08 -3.25
C ASP A 629 20.46 24.35 -4.56
N SER A 630 21.35 23.37 -4.51
CA SER A 630 21.68 22.52 -5.66
C SER A 630 20.52 21.60 -6.07
N CYS A 631 19.79 21.02 -5.10
CA CYS A 631 18.55 20.27 -5.38
C CYS A 631 17.54 21.16 -6.09
N LYS A 632 17.29 22.35 -5.57
CA LYS A 632 16.36 23.32 -6.18
C LYS A 632 16.80 23.74 -7.57
N ARG A 633 18.09 23.92 -7.80
CA ARG A 633 18.64 24.35 -9.08
C ARG A 633 18.63 23.27 -10.14
N TYR A 634 18.97 22.04 -9.78
CA TYR A 634 19.21 20.98 -10.76
C TYR A 634 18.10 19.93 -10.80
N LEU A 635 17.52 19.56 -9.66
CA LEU A 635 16.55 18.45 -9.57
C LEU A 635 15.10 18.93 -9.65
N ASP A 636 14.78 20.14 -9.22
CA ASP A 636 13.41 20.62 -9.14
C ASP A 636 12.73 20.73 -10.52
N SER A 637 11.44 20.44 -10.53
CA SER A 637 10.55 20.54 -11.70
C SER A 637 9.14 20.97 -11.28
N GLU A 638 8.24 21.11 -12.24
CA GLU A 638 6.83 21.40 -11.98
C GLU A 638 6.14 20.27 -11.16
N HIS A 639 6.59 19.02 -11.33
CA HIS A 639 5.95 17.82 -10.78
C HIS A 639 6.70 17.20 -9.60
N GLY A 640 7.68 17.89 -9.05
CA GLY A 640 8.55 17.42 -7.98
C GLY A 640 10.03 17.36 -8.39
N MET A 641 10.90 16.91 -7.50
CA MET A 641 12.33 16.74 -7.78
C MET A 641 12.57 15.41 -8.46
N VAL A 642 13.33 15.45 -9.57
CA VAL A 642 13.77 14.24 -10.29
C VAL A 642 14.89 13.55 -9.52
N LEU A 643 15.06 12.24 -9.76
CA LEU A 643 15.99 11.41 -9.02
C LEU A 643 17.45 11.81 -9.24
N ASN A 644 17.82 12.10 -10.50
CA ASN A 644 19.20 12.51 -10.87
C ASN A 644 19.21 13.50 -12.04
N GLN A 645 20.31 14.22 -12.21
CA GLN A 645 20.56 15.10 -13.35
C GLN A 645 22.04 15.21 -13.67
N PRO A 646 22.42 15.34 -14.98
CA PRO A 646 21.61 15.02 -16.16
C PRO A 646 21.17 13.55 -16.20
N ALA A 647 20.07 13.26 -16.90
CA ALA A 647 19.64 11.88 -17.14
C ALA A 647 20.70 11.10 -17.94
N PHE A 648 20.75 9.78 -17.75
CA PHE A 648 21.59 8.88 -18.56
C PHE A 648 21.00 8.73 -19.95
N THR A 649 21.84 8.84 -20.98
CA THR A 649 21.46 8.69 -22.38
C THR A 649 21.93 7.38 -22.99
N ARG A 650 22.79 6.63 -22.29
CA ARG A 650 23.33 5.32 -22.68
C ARG A 650 23.53 4.44 -21.46
N TYR A 651 23.70 3.15 -21.68
CA TYR A 651 24.06 2.21 -20.63
C TYR A 651 25.52 2.41 -20.21
N TYR A 652 25.74 2.53 -18.90
CA TYR A 652 27.03 2.60 -18.22
C TYR A 652 27.17 1.36 -17.34
N VAL A 653 28.19 0.52 -17.59
CA VAL A 653 28.45 -0.70 -16.82
C VAL A 653 28.62 -0.39 -15.34
N GLU A 654 29.33 0.69 -15.03
CA GLU A 654 29.63 1.15 -13.69
C GLU A 654 28.43 1.69 -12.92
N MET A 655 27.29 1.92 -13.59
CA MET A 655 26.03 2.35 -12.99
C MET A 655 25.00 1.23 -12.88
N GLY A 656 25.09 0.26 -13.77
CA GLY A 656 24.15 -0.84 -13.86
C GLY A 656 22.80 -0.44 -14.45
N GLU A 657 21.74 -1.09 -13.99
CA GLU A 657 20.40 -1.04 -14.58
C GLU A 657 19.81 0.37 -14.67
N ILE A 658 20.12 1.27 -13.72
CA ILE A 658 19.60 2.65 -13.71
C ILE A 658 19.84 3.38 -15.04
N SER A 659 21.01 3.14 -15.66
CA SER A 659 21.39 3.79 -16.91
C SER A 659 20.79 3.14 -18.17
N SER A 660 20.07 2.03 -18.02
CA SER A 660 19.36 1.35 -19.12
C SER A 660 17.96 1.92 -19.39
N TYR A 661 17.37 2.64 -18.44
CA TYR A 661 16.03 3.19 -18.59
C TYR A 661 16.01 4.43 -19.49
N PRO A 662 14.91 4.69 -20.20
CA PRO A 662 14.74 5.95 -20.92
C PRO A 662 14.82 7.16 -20.00
N ALA A 663 15.43 8.26 -20.49
CA ALA A 663 15.55 9.49 -19.72
C ALA A 663 14.19 10.02 -19.24
N GLY A 664 14.11 10.42 -17.99
CA GLY A 664 12.89 10.93 -17.33
C GLY A 664 11.93 9.85 -16.83
N TYR A 665 12.27 8.57 -16.94
CA TYR A 665 11.43 7.47 -16.47
C TYR A 665 12.14 6.62 -15.43
N LYS A 666 11.34 6.05 -14.52
CA LYS A 666 11.83 5.20 -13.43
C LYS A 666 13.00 5.88 -12.68
N GLU A 667 14.04 5.11 -12.39
CA GLU A 667 15.20 5.59 -11.65
C GLU A 667 16.12 6.51 -12.50
N ASN A 668 15.95 6.58 -13.82
CA ASN A 668 16.72 7.48 -14.67
C ASN A 668 16.04 8.84 -14.82
N ALA A 669 16.23 9.73 -13.87
CA ALA A 669 15.69 11.09 -13.83
C ALA A 669 14.16 11.19 -13.83
N GLY A 670 13.42 10.14 -13.42
CA GLY A 670 12.02 10.24 -13.03
C GLY A 670 11.86 11.00 -11.71
N VAL A 671 10.66 11.52 -11.44
CA VAL A 671 10.31 12.03 -10.11
C VAL A 671 9.86 10.84 -9.27
N PHE A 672 10.72 10.36 -8.37
CA PHE A 672 10.31 9.41 -7.35
C PHE A 672 9.68 10.18 -6.19
N CYS A 673 8.37 10.05 -6.03
CA CYS A 673 7.65 10.75 -4.95
C CYS A 673 8.06 10.28 -3.56
N HIS A 674 8.72 9.12 -3.47
CA HIS A 674 9.24 8.54 -2.24
C HIS A 674 10.45 9.30 -1.67
N ASN A 675 11.38 9.81 -2.53
CA ASN A 675 12.59 10.51 -2.08
C ASN A 675 12.33 12.00 -1.82
N ASN A 676 11.33 12.59 -2.45
CA ASN A 676 11.04 14.02 -2.31
C ASN A 676 10.84 14.42 -0.84
N PRO A 677 10.09 13.67 -0.01
CA PRO A 677 9.97 13.90 1.43
C PRO A 677 11.31 14.00 2.19
N TRP A 678 12.34 13.28 1.78
CA TRP A 678 13.66 13.33 2.47
C TRP A 678 14.30 14.70 2.31
N VAL A 679 14.24 15.27 1.11
CA VAL A 679 14.72 16.66 0.87
C VAL A 679 13.82 17.67 1.57
N ILE A 680 12.50 17.47 1.57
CA ILE A 680 11.56 18.35 2.27
C ILE A 680 11.85 18.38 3.77
N ILE A 681 12.15 17.22 4.38
CA ILE A 681 12.60 17.17 5.78
C ILE A 681 13.93 17.92 5.95
N GLY A 682 14.91 17.74 5.05
CA GLY A 682 16.15 18.51 5.03
C GLY A 682 15.92 20.03 4.98
N GLU A 683 14.94 20.48 4.19
CA GLU A 683 14.54 21.90 4.16
C GLU A 683 13.98 22.38 5.50
N THR A 684 13.22 21.52 6.23
CA THR A 684 12.76 21.88 7.58
C THR A 684 13.92 21.93 8.59
N VAL A 685 14.93 21.06 8.46
CA VAL A 685 16.16 21.12 9.25
C VAL A 685 16.89 22.44 9.01
N ALA A 686 16.95 22.91 7.76
CA ALA A 686 17.50 24.22 7.39
C ALA A 686 16.53 25.40 7.62
N ARG A 687 15.37 25.16 8.25
CA ARG A 687 14.34 26.18 8.56
C ARG A 687 13.75 26.90 7.35
N ARG A 688 13.67 26.23 6.19
CA ARG A 688 13.22 26.73 4.90
C ARG A 688 11.74 26.35 4.64
N GLY A 689 10.80 26.82 5.48
CA GLY A 689 9.39 26.41 5.45
C GLY A 689 8.65 26.72 4.13
N ASN A 690 8.98 27.80 3.41
CA ASN A 690 8.39 28.10 2.11
C ASN A 690 8.80 27.08 1.05
N ASP A 691 10.08 26.71 0.98
CA ASP A 691 10.58 25.73 0.00
C ASP A 691 10.02 24.33 0.31
N ALA A 692 10.06 23.94 1.58
CA ALA A 692 9.51 22.67 2.04
C ALA A 692 8.01 22.53 1.66
N TRP A 693 7.22 23.57 1.87
CA TRP A 693 5.81 23.58 1.48
C TRP A 693 5.61 23.51 -0.03
N GLN A 694 6.41 24.27 -0.79
CA GLN A 694 6.35 24.27 -2.25
C GLN A 694 6.60 22.87 -2.81
N HIS A 695 7.64 22.17 -2.31
CA HIS A 695 7.99 20.83 -2.78
C HIS A 695 6.95 19.80 -2.35
N TYR A 696 6.43 19.88 -1.12
CA TYR A 696 5.34 19.04 -0.65
C TYR A 696 4.10 19.12 -1.56
N THR A 697 3.69 20.32 -1.94
CA THR A 697 2.49 20.51 -2.78
C THR A 697 2.64 20.01 -4.21
N LYS A 698 3.88 19.94 -4.74
CA LYS A 698 4.13 19.45 -6.11
C LYS A 698 3.85 17.96 -6.29
N ILE A 699 4.05 17.16 -5.24
CA ILE A 699 3.86 15.71 -5.28
C ILE A 699 2.56 15.26 -4.61
N SER A 700 1.83 16.17 -3.96
CA SER A 700 0.62 15.81 -3.21
C SER A 700 -0.62 15.73 -4.12
N PRO A 701 -1.41 14.63 -4.01
CA PRO A 701 -2.58 14.39 -4.87
C PRO A 701 -3.60 15.53 -4.90
N ALA A 702 -3.87 16.16 -3.74
CA ALA A 702 -4.87 17.23 -3.65
C ALA A 702 -4.51 18.50 -4.45
N TRP A 703 -3.27 18.63 -4.94
CA TRP A 703 -2.81 19.75 -5.78
C TRP A 703 -2.68 19.39 -7.25
N ILE A 704 -2.98 18.15 -7.67
CA ILE A 704 -2.96 17.74 -9.08
C ILE A 704 -3.98 18.54 -9.86
N LYS A 705 -3.55 19.23 -10.92
CA LYS A 705 -4.39 20.08 -11.76
C LYS A 705 -4.92 19.38 -13.01
N ASP A 706 -4.12 18.51 -13.61
CA ASP A 706 -4.46 17.82 -14.86
C ASP A 706 -4.54 16.31 -14.64
N GLN A 707 -5.75 15.83 -14.38
CA GLN A 707 -6.03 14.40 -14.17
C GLN A 707 -5.78 13.57 -15.43
N SER A 708 -5.94 14.15 -16.63
CA SER A 708 -5.71 13.46 -17.90
C SER A 708 -4.22 13.21 -18.14
N LEU A 709 -3.36 14.16 -17.73
CA LEU A 709 -1.91 14.02 -17.80
C LEU A 709 -1.41 13.08 -16.69
N HIS A 710 -1.89 13.28 -15.46
CA HIS A 710 -1.48 12.48 -14.32
C HIS A 710 -1.88 11.00 -14.44
N LYS A 711 -3.04 10.71 -15.02
CA LYS A 711 -3.62 9.41 -15.35
C LYS A 711 -4.00 8.52 -14.16
N VAL A 712 -3.11 8.34 -13.18
CA VAL A 712 -3.38 7.52 -11.99
C VAL A 712 -4.32 8.25 -11.03
N GLU A 713 -4.77 7.58 -9.97
CA GLU A 713 -5.76 8.11 -9.03
C GLU A 713 -5.35 9.46 -8.45
N PRO A 714 -6.21 10.47 -8.50
CA PRO A 714 -5.90 11.81 -7.99
C PRO A 714 -6.15 11.98 -6.48
N TYR A 715 -6.48 10.90 -5.76
CA TYR A 715 -6.77 10.91 -4.32
C TYR A 715 -5.70 10.22 -3.47
N VAL A 716 -4.74 9.54 -4.08
CA VAL A 716 -3.63 8.87 -3.39
C VAL A 716 -2.29 9.19 -4.03
N TYR A 717 -1.22 9.12 -3.26
CA TYR A 717 0.13 9.28 -3.78
C TYR A 717 0.48 8.16 -4.75
N CYS A 718 1.22 8.51 -5.81
CA CYS A 718 1.90 7.54 -6.67
C CYS A 718 3.37 7.39 -6.27
N GLN A 719 4.00 6.32 -6.74
CA GLN A 719 5.42 6.05 -6.51
C GLN A 719 6.28 7.04 -7.28
N MET A 720 5.95 7.24 -8.56
CA MET A 720 6.72 8.09 -9.44
C MET A 720 5.85 8.88 -10.43
N VAL A 721 6.45 9.95 -10.93
CA VAL A 721 5.91 10.78 -12.01
C VAL A 721 7.00 10.90 -13.07
N ALA A 722 6.62 10.90 -14.35
CA ALA A 722 7.55 11.11 -15.46
C ALA A 722 8.25 12.47 -15.29
N GLY A 723 9.57 12.46 -15.30
CA GLY A 723 10.43 13.62 -15.04
C GLY A 723 10.50 14.59 -16.23
N LYS A 724 11.24 15.67 -16.04
CA LYS A 724 11.36 16.77 -17.03
C LYS A 724 12.00 16.35 -18.35
N ASP A 725 12.77 15.26 -18.37
CA ASP A 725 13.42 14.71 -19.57
C ASP A 725 12.56 13.66 -20.28
N ALA A 726 11.41 13.29 -19.74
CA ALA A 726 10.49 12.32 -20.32
C ALA A 726 9.73 12.90 -21.51
N ALA A 727 9.24 12.04 -22.39
CA ALA A 727 8.40 12.43 -23.52
C ALA A 727 7.03 13.03 -23.08
N ARG A 728 6.56 12.67 -21.88
CA ARG A 728 5.34 13.23 -21.28
C ARG A 728 5.59 13.55 -19.79
N PRO A 729 6.24 14.67 -19.48
CA PRO A 729 6.46 15.07 -18.09
C PRO A 729 5.14 15.22 -17.34
N GLY A 730 5.05 14.70 -16.12
CA GLY A 730 3.86 14.78 -15.29
C GLY A 730 2.93 13.54 -15.33
N GLU A 731 3.22 12.55 -16.18
CA GLU A 731 2.46 11.29 -16.18
C GLU A 731 2.82 10.45 -14.94
N GLY A 732 1.83 10.19 -14.07
CA GLY A 732 1.98 9.40 -12.85
C GLY A 732 2.02 7.89 -13.14
N LYS A 733 2.72 7.14 -12.26
CA LYS A 733 2.87 5.68 -12.33
C LYS A 733 2.80 5.07 -10.92
N ASN A 734 2.28 3.85 -10.84
CA ASN A 734 2.30 3.02 -9.64
C ASN A 734 1.69 3.71 -8.42
N SER A 735 0.38 3.90 -8.43
CA SER A 735 -0.38 4.46 -7.30
C SER A 735 -0.54 3.46 -6.15
N TRP A 736 -0.96 3.94 -5.00
CA TRP A 736 -1.31 3.22 -3.79
C TRP A 736 -0.14 2.63 -2.99
N LEU A 737 0.42 1.50 -3.42
CA LEU A 737 1.40 0.75 -2.62
C LEU A 737 2.80 1.34 -2.81
N THR A 738 3.08 2.39 -2.07
CA THR A 738 4.34 3.13 -2.11
C THR A 738 4.69 3.73 -0.76
N GLY A 739 5.95 3.71 -0.37
CA GLY A 739 6.46 4.40 0.81
C GLY A 739 6.27 5.92 0.76
N THR A 740 5.91 6.47 -0.39
CA THR A 740 5.53 7.88 -0.54
C THR A 740 4.46 8.30 0.47
N ALA A 741 3.47 7.45 0.73
CA ALA A 741 2.39 7.76 1.67
C ALA A 741 2.91 7.94 3.10
N ALA A 742 3.71 7.00 3.60
CA ALA A 742 4.27 7.04 4.95
C ALA A 742 5.26 8.21 5.13
N TRP A 743 6.13 8.44 4.15
CA TRP A 743 7.08 9.56 4.21
C TRP A 743 6.39 10.92 4.13
N ASN A 744 5.34 11.08 3.30
CA ASN A 744 4.58 12.33 3.30
C ASN A 744 3.77 12.51 4.59
N TRP A 745 3.26 11.43 5.19
CA TRP A 745 2.65 11.48 6.51
C TRP A 745 3.64 12.00 7.57
N LEU A 746 4.81 11.39 7.63
CA LEU A 746 5.89 11.82 8.53
C LEU A 746 6.25 13.29 8.28
N THR A 747 6.48 13.65 7.04
CA THR A 747 6.89 15.00 6.63
C THR A 747 5.87 16.05 7.02
N VAL A 748 4.58 15.84 6.68
CA VAL A 748 3.55 16.87 6.93
C VAL A 748 3.22 16.99 8.40
N THR A 749 3.13 15.88 9.14
CA THR A 749 2.70 15.92 10.55
C THR A 749 3.84 16.25 11.50
N GLN A 750 5.03 15.67 11.30
CA GLN A 750 6.12 15.77 12.25
C GLN A 750 7.15 16.85 11.91
N TYR A 751 7.26 17.26 10.64
CA TYR A 751 8.26 18.23 10.22
C TYR A 751 7.67 19.55 9.73
N LEU A 752 6.65 19.53 8.88
CA LEU A 752 5.96 20.77 8.47
C LEU A 752 5.09 21.32 9.59
N LEU A 753 4.07 20.58 10.03
CA LEU A 753 3.24 20.99 11.17
C LEU A 753 4.00 20.91 12.49
N GLY A 754 5.10 20.15 12.54
CA GLY A 754 6.03 20.08 13.64
C GLY A 754 5.48 19.40 14.92
N ILE A 755 4.53 18.46 14.77
CA ILE A 755 3.91 17.74 15.91
C ILE A 755 4.53 16.35 16.00
N ARG A 756 5.64 16.23 16.71
CA ARG A 756 6.52 15.06 16.68
C ARG A 756 6.60 14.32 18.01
N PRO A 757 6.23 13.02 18.06
CA PRO A 757 6.47 12.19 19.23
C PRO A 757 7.98 12.03 19.48
N THR A 758 8.40 12.16 20.74
CA THR A 758 9.76 11.93 21.21
C THR A 758 9.75 10.91 22.35
N PHE A 759 10.89 10.47 22.81
CA PHE A 759 10.96 9.62 24.00
C PHE A 759 10.46 10.35 25.27
N ASP A 760 10.64 11.67 25.34
CA ASP A 760 10.31 12.49 26.51
C ASP A 760 8.90 13.09 26.48
N GLY A 761 8.27 13.14 25.29
CA GLY A 761 6.98 13.79 25.18
C GLY A 761 6.53 14.06 23.76
N LEU A 762 5.88 15.19 23.56
CA LEU A 762 5.45 15.68 22.25
C LEU A 762 6.21 16.98 21.93
N GLU A 763 7.07 16.95 20.94
CA GLU A 763 7.74 18.13 20.44
C GLU A 763 6.83 18.93 19.51
N ILE A 764 6.84 20.26 19.66
CA ILE A 764 6.08 21.18 18.82
C ILE A 764 7.06 22.21 18.22
N ASP A 765 7.45 21.98 16.98
CA ASP A 765 8.42 22.81 16.25
C ASP A 765 8.02 22.96 14.77
N PRO A 766 6.99 23.78 14.50
CA PRO A 766 6.50 23.97 13.14
C PRO A 766 7.54 24.59 12.21
N CYS A 767 7.64 24.08 10.97
CA CYS A 767 8.37 24.70 9.88
C CYS A 767 7.43 24.81 8.67
N ILE A 768 6.73 25.94 8.58
CA ILE A 768 5.57 26.15 7.70
C ILE A 768 5.78 27.32 6.75
N PRO A 769 4.99 27.41 5.65
CA PRO A 769 5.07 28.56 4.78
C PRO A 769 4.57 29.83 5.50
N ALA A 770 5.16 30.97 5.19
CA ALA A 770 4.80 32.27 5.76
C ALA A 770 3.30 32.65 5.55
N SER A 771 2.66 32.04 4.56
CA SER A 771 1.24 32.21 4.27
C SER A 771 0.31 31.49 5.26
N LEU A 772 0.76 30.43 5.93
CA LEU A 772 -0.06 29.69 6.89
C LEU A 772 -0.03 30.41 8.26
N LYS A 773 -1.10 31.15 8.54
CA LYS A 773 -1.21 32.02 9.71
C LYS A 773 -1.70 31.35 10.98
N GLU A 774 -2.49 30.31 10.84
CA GLU A 774 -3.04 29.54 11.96
C GLU A 774 -3.43 28.16 11.52
N PHE A 775 -3.24 27.19 12.41
CA PHE A 775 -3.84 25.86 12.28
C PHE A 775 -4.05 25.26 13.67
N THR A 776 -4.99 24.32 13.77
CA THR A 776 -5.26 23.54 14.99
C THR A 776 -5.08 22.07 14.69
N VAL A 777 -4.33 21.34 15.52
CA VAL A 777 -4.16 19.89 15.46
C VAL A 777 -4.86 19.26 16.65
N HIS A 778 -5.67 18.24 16.39
CA HIS A 778 -6.11 17.30 17.40
C HIS A 778 -5.25 16.06 17.34
N ARG A 779 -4.65 15.63 18.45
CA ARG A 779 -3.67 14.54 18.54
C ARG A 779 -3.90 13.66 19.75
N MET A 780 -4.11 12.37 19.53
CA MET A 780 -4.12 11.36 20.59
C MET A 780 -2.74 10.69 20.66
N LEU A 781 -2.09 10.72 21.83
CA LEU A 781 -0.76 10.14 22.06
C LEU A 781 -0.66 9.54 23.45
N ARG A 782 -0.32 8.26 23.58
CA ARG A 782 -0.06 7.57 24.85
C ARG A 782 -1.13 7.82 25.93
N GLY A 783 -2.41 7.83 25.54
CA GLY A 783 -3.55 8.08 26.43
C GLY A 783 -3.86 9.54 26.73
N ALA A 784 -3.10 10.47 26.18
CA ALA A 784 -3.40 11.91 26.19
C ALA A 784 -4.17 12.31 24.91
N GLU A 785 -5.02 13.35 25.04
CA GLU A 785 -5.74 13.99 23.94
C GLU A 785 -5.36 15.47 23.92
N PHE A 786 -4.61 15.89 22.91
CA PHE A 786 -4.13 17.26 22.75
C PHE A 786 -4.96 18.02 21.72
N THR A 787 -5.36 19.25 22.05
CA THR A 787 -5.83 20.26 21.10
C THR A 787 -4.78 21.36 21.01
N ILE A 788 -4.01 21.39 19.91
CA ILE A 788 -2.85 22.25 19.72
C ILE A 788 -3.19 23.32 18.71
N THR A 789 -3.25 24.59 19.14
CA THR A 789 -3.48 25.73 18.25
C THR A 789 -2.18 26.50 18.05
N VAL A 790 -1.71 26.54 16.82
CA VAL A 790 -0.49 27.27 16.41
C VAL A 790 -0.90 28.57 15.73
N LYS A 791 -0.42 29.69 16.24
CA LYS A 791 -0.63 31.05 15.71
C LYS A 791 0.67 31.60 15.14
N ASN A 792 0.63 32.04 13.90
CA ASN A 792 1.77 32.61 13.16
C ASN A 792 1.43 33.99 12.59
N PRO A 793 1.16 35.01 13.42
CA PRO A 793 0.70 36.31 12.96
C PRO A 793 1.72 37.03 12.11
N GLU A 794 3.01 36.87 12.39
CA GLU A 794 4.11 37.52 11.67
C GLU A 794 4.48 36.81 10.36
N GLY A 795 3.98 35.60 10.12
CA GLY A 795 4.33 34.83 8.92
C GLY A 795 5.77 34.31 8.95
N ARG A 796 6.22 33.83 10.09
CA ARG A 796 7.50 33.18 10.24
C ARG A 796 7.50 31.83 9.56
N GLN A 797 8.65 31.40 9.08
CA GLN A 797 8.78 30.05 8.51
C GLN A 797 9.09 29.00 9.58
N SER A 798 9.66 29.42 10.71
CA SER A 798 10.02 28.52 11.83
C SER A 798 10.28 29.32 13.11
N GLY A 799 10.47 28.59 14.22
CA GLY A 799 10.80 29.13 15.52
C GLY A 799 9.59 29.42 16.38
N VAL A 800 9.45 28.67 17.45
CA VAL A 800 8.43 28.83 18.47
C VAL A 800 8.91 29.85 19.52
N ARG A 801 8.07 30.84 19.81
CA ARG A 801 8.33 31.87 20.83
C ARG A 801 7.78 31.48 22.19
N GLN A 802 6.61 30.83 22.18
CA GLN A 802 5.91 30.49 23.42
C GLN A 802 5.05 29.26 23.23
N ILE A 803 5.02 28.40 24.22
CA ILE A 803 4.07 27.29 24.39
C ILE A 803 3.37 27.45 25.74
N ILE A 804 2.05 27.43 25.72
CA ILE A 804 1.20 27.40 26.90
C ILE A 804 0.47 26.07 26.93
N LEU A 805 0.70 25.25 27.95
CA LEU A 805 0.00 23.98 28.17
C LEU A 805 -0.96 24.17 29.36
N ASP A 806 -2.25 24.02 29.15
CA ASP A 806 -3.30 24.13 30.18
C ASP A 806 -3.22 25.43 31.01
N GLY A 807 -2.78 26.53 30.38
CA GLY A 807 -2.61 27.83 31.00
C GLY A 807 -1.22 28.09 31.61
N GLU A 808 -0.33 27.09 31.60
CA GLU A 808 1.03 27.23 32.14
C GLU A 808 2.06 27.36 31.01
N ASN A 809 3.02 28.27 31.17
CA ASN A 809 4.09 28.48 30.19
C ASN A 809 5.14 27.37 30.27
N ILE A 810 5.41 26.71 29.15
CA ILE A 810 6.39 25.63 29.01
C ILE A 810 7.73 26.23 28.52
N GLN A 811 8.83 25.75 29.08
CA GLN A 811 10.17 26.06 28.58
C GLN A 811 10.60 25.06 27.52
N GLY A 812 11.08 25.56 26.38
CA GLY A 812 11.46 24.74 25.25
C GLY A 812 10.29 24.39 24.33
N THR A 813 10.46 23.36 23.50
CA THR A 813 9.49 22.94 22.47
C THR A 813 8.83 21.58 22.76
N THR A 814 9.25 20.86 23.78
CA THR A 814 8.72 19.55 24.16
C THR A 814 7.79 19.65 25.35
N ILE A 815 6.56 19.20 25.18
CA ILE A 815 5.55 19.12 26.25
C ILE A 815 5.46 17.68 26.79
N PRO A 816 5.19 17.51 28.11
CA PRO A 816 5.01 16.20 28.69
C PRO A 816 3.71 15.53 28.16
N VAL A 817 3.70 14.19 28.11
CA VAL A 817 2.52 13.41 27.78
C VAL A 817 1.98 12.78 29.05
N THR A 818 0.90 13.38 29.58
CA THR A 818 0.13 12.87 30.72
C THR A 818 -1.27 12.52 30.28
N SER A 819 -1.86 11.49 30.88
CA SER A 819 -3.24 11.07 30.51
C SER A 819 -4.24 12.19 30.76
N GLY A 820 -5.18 12.37 29.83
CA GLY A 820 -6.24 13.38 29.92
C GLY A 820 -6.34 14.25 28.68
N LYS A 821 -7.17 15.30 28.81
CA LYS A 821 -7.36 16.30 27.74
C LYS A 821 -6.53 17.53 28.04
N HIS A 822 -5.80 17.99 27.04
CA HIS A 822 -4.86 19.09 27.15
C HIS A 822 -5.11 20.14 26.06
N ILE A 823 -5.03 21.40 26.45
CA ILE A 823 -5.08 22.54 25.53
C ILE A 823 -3.69 23.13 25.40
N VAL A 824 -3.20 23.24 24.18
CA VAL A 824 -1.88 23.79 23.89
C VAL A 824 -2.00 24.99 22.97
N GLU A 825 -1.54 26.14 23.42
CA GLU A 825 -1.43 27.33 22.59
C GLU A 825 0.04 27.60 22.25
N VAL A 826 0.32 27.74 20.95
CA VAL A 826 1.67 27.95 20.42
C VAL A 826 1.71 29.25 19.66
N THR A 827 2.71 30.08 19.92
CA THR A 827 3.00 31.31 19.17
C THR A 827 4.36 31.18 18.50
N MET A 828 4.39 31.37 17.16
CA MET A 828 5.60 31.43 16.36
C MET A 828 6.17 32.84 16.27
#